data_aabbcfeaa4ad42bb76c1e64dbc7bf167
#
_entry.id   aabbcfeaa4ad42bb76c1e64dbc7bf167
#
_cell.length_a   1.000
_cell.length_b   1.000
_cell.length_c   1.000
_cell.angle_alpha   90.00
_cell.angle_beta   90.00
_cell.angle_gamma   90.00
#
_symmetry.space_group_name_H-M   'P 1'
#
loop_
_entity.id
_entity.type
_entity.pdbx_description
1 polymer ?
#
loop_
_entity_poly.entity_id
_entity_poly.type
_entity_poly.pdbx_seq_one_letter_code
_entity_poly.pdbx_strand_id
1 'polypeptide(L)'
;MKRILVLALYSVLGLSSLMAQDYSRYVDPRIGSEGLGRTFPGPCMPYGMAKPGPDAVTMPNAGWAPMPEPVKGFSQMHVSGTGGGQKYGNILIQPYLDSKEIIQKRMNEKISLGYYACTFENGIRTEITASERCAFYRLDFGKKQKGKLLIDVATFLGIDTIPDKREAQQYVDSYVTCDGKYAVSGWSTVRGGWNNGGPYTVYFYLQSDVPLLYNKVKESKARLDVTFLKSTVNLKVGISHISIAQAKRNIPFCGFDAQLKHLRETWNGKLRKIEIAGTEKQKRMFYTGIYHTMLMPVDKSGENPHFSDTPYYDDYYAIWDTYRTSMPLLTLIDEDKQRDMILSLLNIYKHDGYMPDARSGNWNGRTQGGSNAEIVIADAFAKGMKGIDYELALKAMIKDAEVPPTDHDGYLGSVPDEKHGRGGLKEYNTLGYIPYGIDRAGNRTVEYSYDDWCIAQVAKGLGHQDLYQKYLKRSGNWRNLWRGDYEWQGMRGFIMPRDADGRWLDSVPWGKSKVYHPLIPYRPDTKVAPWYLPWWSTFFYEALSAEYSLSIPHDVPGLVELCGGKEAFIKRLHTFFANKHYNVANEPSFMTPYLYHWVDRPDLSVARIRQIVNDNYNDTPLGLPGNDDSGAMSSWLVFNMMGLYPVAGQNLYLVGSPLIPEYTIHLENGKKLQVVRDEKMKSWDRKFLTHELLTNGGKLVLPGFSAVDSTVDNDAKMLIPNQKERFPRCEQDVDNLLKSIPSQGISHFVLNRQYRNWELGATYLNGNRDTLYLKCNQSVYLVPERLVDEATGFSWDSPQQGKNIYVCNKSQNKGMRDGTFLFISRKALQQLLHSGTFIYNDMTWRQVLRDAKTVVVRADIDGTTMCISLCHQLPWVLWMKNNPLGIDWTLTGMLPDGK
;
A
#
# COMPACT_ATOMS: atom_id res chain seq x y z
N MET A 1 -42.98 -36.63 37.81
CA MET A 1 -42.20 -36.79 36.55
C MET A 1 -42.46 -35.68 35.51
N LYS A 2 -43.65 -35.22 35.22
CA LYS A 2 -43.88 -34.13 34.21
C LYS A 2 -43.27 -32.75 34.54
N ARG A 3 -43.13 -32.39 35.86
CA ARG A 3 -42.50 -31.08 36.22
C ARG A 3 -40.94 -31.08 36.14
N ILE A 4 -40.31 -32.24 36.25
CA ILE A 4 -38.84 -32.37 36.14
C ILE A 4 -38.42 -32.33 34.64
N LEU A 5 -39.28 -32.86 33.74
CA LEU A 5 -39.02 -32.82 32.29
C LEU A 5 -39.14 -31.38 31.73
N VAL A 6 -40.03 -30.54 32.25
CA VAL A 6 -40.19 -29.14 31.80
C VAL A 6 -39.01 -28.27 32.27
N LEU A 7 -38.47 -28.51 33.47
CA LEU A 7 -37.31 -27.80 33.99
C LEU A 7 -36.00 -28.21 33.22
N ALA A 8 -35.92 -29.48 32.82
CA ALA A 8 -34.80 -29.96 32.00
C ALA A 8 -34.87 -29.40 30.56
N LEU A 9 -36.06 -29.24 29.98
CA LEU A 9 -36.22 -28.60 28.67
C LEU A 9 -35.90 -27.10 28.70
N TYR A 10 -36.27 -26.38 29.76
CA TYR A 10 -35.91 -24.97 29.92
C TYR A 10 -34.41 -24.74 30.19
N SER A 11 -33.74 -25.68 30.88
CA SER A 11 -32.27 -25.61 31.06
C SER A 11 -31.50 -25.97 29.81
N VAL A 12 -32.02 -26.82 28.91
CA VAL A 12 -31.38 -27.13 27.63
C VAL A 12 -31.63 -26.02 26.59
N LEU A 13 -32.80 -25.37 26.61
CA LEU A 13 -33.11 -24.20 25.76
C LEU A 13 -32.42 -22.91 26.24
N GLY A 14 -32.08 -22.82 27.53
CA GLY A 14 -31.34 -21.69 28.09
C GLY A 14 -29.82 -21.79 27.90
N LEU A 15 -29.29 -22.99 27.63
CA LEU A 15 -27.86 -23.20 27.36
C LEU A 15 -27.47 -23.09 25.88
N SER A 16 -28.44 -23.04 24.96
CA SER A 16 -28.19 -22.84 23.54
C SER A 16 -28.09 -21.38 23.10
N SER A 17 -28.22 -20.41 24.00
CA SER A 17 -28.23 -18.98 23.70
C SER A 17 -26.97 -18.20 24.12
N LEU A 18 -25.88 -18.85 24.46
CA LEU A 18 -24.64 -18.20 24.92
C LEU A 18 -23.38 -18.60 24.14
N MET A 19 -23.51 -19.08 22.92
CA MET A 19 -22.39 -19.09 22.00
C MET A 19 -22.28 -17.65 21.48
N ALA A 20 -21.28 -16.93 21.98
CA ALA A 20 -20.96 -15.59 21.45
C ALA A 20 -20.81 -15.69 19.93
N GLN A 21 -21.48 -14.81 19.20
CA GLN A 21 -21.44 -14.79 17.73
C GLN A 21 -19.98 -14.74 17.25
N ASP A 22 -19.61 -15.64 16.35
CA ASP A 22 -18.29 -15.70 15.76
C ASP A 22 -18.21 -14.79 14.53
N TYR A 23 -17.64 -13.60 14.73
CA TYR A 23 -17.38 -12.62 13.65
C TYR A 23 -16.14 -12.95 12.86
N SER A 24 -15.21 -13.77 13.39
CA SER A 24 -13.97 -14.15 12.74
C SER A 24 -14.21 -14.90 11.41
N ARG A 25 -15.35 -15.55 11.27
CA ARG A 25 -15.77 -16.26 10.05
C ARG A 25 -16.01 -15.33 8.85
N TYR A 26 -16.25 -14.06 9.09
CA TYR A 26 -16.48 -13.07 8.02
C TYR A 26 -15.20 -12.47 7.47
N VAL A 27 -14.09 -12.60 8.18
CA VAL A 27 -12.81 -12.06 7.70
C VAL A 27 -12.25 -12.95 6.61
N ASP A 28 -12.08 -12.38 5.42
CA ASP A 28 -11.30 -12.98 4.34
C ASP A 28 -10.00 -12.20 4.13
N PRO A 29 -8.87 -12.68 4.66
CA PRO A 29 -7.60 -11.98 4.55
C PRO A 29 -7.12 -11.75 3.11
N ARG A 30 -7.78 -12.40 2.13
CA ARG A 30 -7.42 -12.24 0.72
C ARG A 30 -8.02 -10.99 0.09
N ILE A 31 -9.01 -10.35 0.67
CA ILE A 31 -9.55 -9.10 0.10
C ILE A 31 -8.41 -8.09 -0.04
N GLY A 32 -8.17 -7.59 -1.24
CA GLY A 32 -7.08 -6.66 -1.54
C GLY A 32 -5.67 -7.29 -1.61
N SER A 33 -5.52 -8.61 -1.39
CA SER A 33 -4.21 -9.27 -1.46
C SER A 33 -3.65 -9.36 -2.88
N GLU A 34 -4.52 -9.24 -3.84
CA GLU A 34 -4.16 -9.18 -5.24
C GLU A 34 -4.25 -7.74 -5.78
N GLY A 35 -3.51 -7.39 -6.84
CA GLY A 35 -3.49 -6.11 -7.49
C GLY A 35 -2.80 -5.03 -6.71
N LEU A 36 -3.50 -3.91 -6.61
CA LEU A 36 -2.95 -2.72 -5.97
C LEU A 36 -3.04 -2.77 -4.44
N GLY A 37 -3.99 -3.52 -3.88
CA GLY A 37 -4.24 -3.52 -2.43
C GLY A 37 -3.07 -4.02 -1.58
N ARG A 38 -2.34 -5.03 -2.05
CA ARG A 38 -1.11 -5.57 -1.43
C ARG A 38 -1.27 -5.98 0.03
N THR A 39 -2.47 -6.36 0.44
CA THR A 39 -2.74 -6.82 1.81
C THR A 39 -2.09 -8.17 2.07
N PHE A 40 -1.67 -8.39 3.33
CA PHE A 40 -1.06 -9.64 3.77
C PHE A 40 -2.15 -10.69 4.09
N PRO A 41 -2.18 -11.84 3.39
CA PRO A 41 -3.23 -12.84 3.61
C PRO A 41 -2.84 -13.92 4.63
N GLY A 42 -1.64 -13.89 5.20
CA GLY A 42 -1.17 -14.87 6.17
C GLY A 42 -1.72 -14.68 7.58
N PRO A 43 -1.45 -15.61 8.51
CA PRO A 43 -1.89 -15.51 9.89
C PRO A 43 -1.15 -14.39 10.64
N CYS A 44 -1.90 -13.63 11.44
CA CYS A 44 -1.37 -12.55 12.27
C CYS A 44 -2.29 -12.30 13.46
N MET A 45 -1.72 -12.01 14.63
CA MET A 45 -2.45 -11.43 15.79
C MET A 45 -2.74 -9.95 15.53
N PRO A 46 -3.75 -9.33 16.16
CA PRO A 46 -3.90 -7.88 16.13
C PRO A 46 -2.59 -7.20 16.57
N TYR A 47 -2.07 -6.28 15.73
CA TYR A 47 -0.80 -5.59 15.93
C TYR A 47 0.43 -6.50 16.10
N GLY A 48 0.33 -7.78 15.69
CA GLY A 48 1.36 -8.79 15.89
C GLY A 48 2.62 -8.56 15.07
N MET A 49 3.79 -8.81 15.67
CA MET A 49 5.09 -8.74 15.01
C MET A 49 5.30 -9.93 14.06
N ALA A 50 4.93 -11.15 14.49
CA ALA A 50 5.00 -12.33 13.66
C ALA A 50 3.87 -12.34 12.62
N LYS A 51 4.25 -12.28 11.35
CA LYS A 51 3.39 -12.40 10.16
C LYS A 51 3.96 -13.46 9.23
N PRO A 52 3.93 -14.76 9.64
CA PRO A 52 4.48 -15.81 8.79
C PRO A 52 3.62 -16.05 7.57
N GLY A 53 4.27 -16.19 6.42
CA GLY A 53 3.56 -16.44 5.17
C GLY A 53 4.49 -16.90 4.05
N PRO A 54 3.93 -17.29 2.91
CA PRO A 54 4.71 -17.72 1.78
C PRO A 54 5.35 -16.52 1.06
N ASP A 55 6.62 -16.70 0.69
CA ASP A 55 7.35 -15.81 -0.19
C ASP A 55 7.28 -16.33 -1.61
N ALA A 56 6.48 -15.69 -2.44
CA ALA A 56 6.40 -15.98 -3.85
C ALA A 56 7.70 -15.61 -4.58
N VAL A 57 7.94 -16.24 -5.72
CA VAL A 57 9.16 -16.02 -6.50
C VAL A 57 9.26 -14.59 -7.03
N THR A 58 8.14 -13.96 -7.37
CA THR A 58 8.06 -12.54 -7.78
C THR A 58 8.25 -11.55 -6.62
N MET A 59 8.30 -12.05 -5.38
CA MET A 59 8.52 -11.25 -4.16
C MET A 59 7.65 -9.98 -4.09
N PRO A 60 6.30 -10.08 -4.12
CA PRO A 60 5.47 -8.90 -3.90
C PRO A 60 5.66 -8.35 -2.47
N ASN A 61 5.21 -7.11 -2.21
CA ASN A 61 5.43 -6.44 -0.93
C ASN A 61 4.99 -7.25 0.28
N ALA A 62 3.84 -7.93 0.20
CA ALA A 62 3.33 -8.80 1.25
C ALA A 62 3.82 -10.27 1.15
N GLY A 63 4.81 -10.56 0.32
CA GLY A 63 5.39 -11.89 0.10
C GLY A 63 4.52 -12.83 -0.74
N TRP A 64 3.24 -12.89 -0.50
CA TRP A 64 2.30 -13.78 -1.14
C TRP A 64 1.91 -13.33 -2.56
N ALA A 65 1.80 -14.27 -3.48
CA ALA A 65 1.17 -14.10 -4.79
C ALA A 65 0.16 -15.23 -5.04
N PRO A 66 -0.89 -15.01 -5.87
CA PRO A 66 -1.90 -16.01 -6.16
C PRO A 66 -1.31 -17.22 -6.91
N MET A 67 -1.94 -18.38 -6.74
CA MET A 67 -1.62 -19.55 -7.58
C MET A 67 -1.89 -19.24 -9.07
N PRO A 68 -1.10 -19.78 -9.98
CA PRO A 68 -0.15 -20.89 -9.82
C PRO A 68 1.29 -20.49 -9.46
N GLU A 69 1.53 -19.23 -9.07
CA GLU A 69 2.88 -18.80 -8.79
C GLU A 69 3.56 -19.64 -7.70
N PRO A 70 4.78 -20.17 -7.94
CA PRO A 70 5.50 -20.97 -6.96
C PRO A 70 6.04 -20.10 -5.81
N VAL A 71 6.40 -20.76 -4.71
CA VAL A 71 6.97 -20.13 -3.52
C VAL A 71 8.39 -20.62 -3.25
N LYS A 72 9.19 -19.75 -2.65
CA LYS A 72 10.54 -20.06 -2.17
C LYS A 72 10.52 -20.74 -0.81
N GLY A 73 9.53 -20.41 0.00
CA GLY A 73 9.38 -20.87 1.38
C GLY A 73 8.48 -19.93 2.17
N PHE A 74 8.65 -19.92 3.48
CA PHE A 74 7.84 -19.18 4.42
C PHE A 74 8.75 -18.35 5.33
N SER A 75 8.72 -17.03 5.18
CA SER A 75 9.43 -16.13 6.10
C SER A 75 8.53 -15.71 7.26
N GLN A 76 9.12 -15.07 8.30
CA GLN A 76 8.45 -14.89 9.58
C GLN A 76 7.81 -13.51 9.74
N MET A 77 8.19 -12.57 8.90
CA MET A 77 7.73 -11.18 9.00
C MET A 77 7.38 -10.63 7.61
N HIS A 78 6.22 -10.00 7.55
CA HIS A 78 5.71 -9.31 6.36
C HIS A 78 5.06 -8.00 6.74
N VAL A 79 4.88 -7.12 5.74
CA VAL A 79 4.06 -5.90 5.83
C VAL A 79 2.72 -6.14 5.14
N SER A 80 1.75 -5.27 5.40
CA SER A 80 0.43 -5.33 4.78
C SER A 80 0.06 -3.99 4.18
N GLY A 81 -0.39 -4.01 2.91
CA GLY A 81 -0.87 -2.82 2.24
C GLY A 81 0.20 -1.73 2.11
N THR A 82 1.45 -2.08 1.76
CA THR A 82 2.50 -1.09 1.60
C THR A 82 2.87 -0.89 0.13
N GLY A 83 3.08 0.35 -0.29
CA GLY A 83 3.71 0.70 -1.56
C GLY A 83 5.24 0.68 -1.48
N GLY A 84 5.91 1.21 -2.49
CA GLY A 84 7.37 1.33 -2.51
C GLY A 84 8.11 -0.01 -2.52
N GLY A 85 9.34 -0.01 -2.02
CA GLY A 85 10.19 -1.19 -1.91
C GLY A 85 9.73 -2.18 -0.85
N GLN A 86 10.17 -3.42 -0.97
CA GLN A 86 9.83 -4.49 -0.02
C GLN A 86 10.46 -4.24 1.36
N LYS A 87 9.88 -4.86 2.38
CA LYS A 87 10.41 -4.86 3.76
C LYS A 87 10.29 -6.26 4.36
N TYR A 88 11.22 -6.62 5.26
CA TYR A 88 11.29 -7.91 5.93
C TYR A 88 11.51 -9.11 4.99
N GLY A 89 10.83 -10.23 5.22
CA GLY A 89 11.10 -11.48 4.53
C GLY A 89 12.27 -12.25 5.13
N ASN A 90 12.67 -11.89 6.36
CA ASN A 90 13.79 -12.52 7.06
C ASN A 90 13.41 -13.91 7.59
N ILE A 91 14.42 -14.78 7.70
CA ILE A 91 14.32 -16.12 8.28
C ILE A 91 13.29 -16.99 7.53
N LEU A 92 13.66 -17.40 6.35
CA LEU A 92 12.83 -18.26 5.53
C LEU A 92 13.04 -19.74 5.90
N ILE A 93 11.95 -20.45 6.08
CA ILE A 93 11.97 -21.89 6.22
C ILE A 93 11.27 -22.53 5.02
N GLN A 94 11.81 -23.64 4.53
CA GLN A 94 11.22 -24.37 3.43
C GLN A 94 11.28 -25.88 3.67
N PRO A 95 10.11 -26.54 3.82
CA PRO A 95 10.04 -28.00 3.83
C PRO A 95 10.26 -28.55 2.42
N TYR A 96 11.09 -29.61 2.32
CA TYR A 96 11.34 -30.28 1.05
C TYR A 96 11.63 -31.77 1.25
N LEU A 97 11.64 -32.55 0.18
CA LEU A 97 11.94 -33.99 0.24
C LEU A 97 13.34 -34.27 -0.26
N ASP A 98 13.54 -34.35 -1.54
CA ASP A 98 14.79 -34.86 -2.10
C ASP A 98 15.30 -34.06 -3.30
N SER A 99 14.54 -33.07 -3.77
CA SER A 99 14.89 -32.33 -4.97
C SER A 99 15.90 -31.22 -4.69
N LYS A 100 16.76 -30.97 -5.66
CA LYS A 100 17.63 -29.79 -5.69
C LYS A 100 16.85 -28.49 -5.96
N GLU A 101 15.57 -28.59 -6.30
CA GLU A 101 14.69 -27.47 -6.57
C GLU A 101 14.02 -27.00 -5.27
N ILE A 102 14.46 -25.86 -4.80
CA ILE A 102 13.95 -25.25 -3.58
C ILE A 102 12.64 -24.47 -3.86
N ILE A 103 12.34 -24.17 -5.10
CA ILE A 103 11.11 -23.49 -5.51
C ILE A 103 10.01 -24.53 -5.72
N GLN A 104 8.86 -24.35 -5.05
CA GLN A 104 7.81 -25.35 -5.06
C GLN A 104 6.47 -24.77 -5.54
N LYS A 105 5.76 -25.54 -6.37
CA LYS A 105 4.43 -25.21 -6.85
C LYS A 105 3.37 -25.65 -5.83
N ARG A 106 2.44 -24.76 -5.52
CA ARG A 106 1.26 -25.04 -4.70
C ARG A 106 0.19 -25.71 -5.56
N MET A 107 -0.37 -26.82 -5.09
CA MET A 107 -1.48 -27.50 -5.75
C MET A 107 -2.83 -27.05 -5.22
N ASN A 108 -2.87 -26.69 -3.95
CA ASN A 108 -4.02 -26.08 -3.30
C ASN A 108 -3.57 -25.15 -2.20
N GLU A 109 -4.47 -24.26 -1.80
CA GLU A 109 -4.22 -23.30 -0.75
C GLU A 109 -5.50 -23.04 0.02
N LYS A 110 -5.39 -22.91 1.34
CA LYS A 110 -6.48 -22.51 2.22
C LYS A 110 -6.05 -21.35 3.09
N ILE A 111 -6.75 -20.22 2.96
CA ILE A 111 -6.52 -19.01 3.73
C ILE A 111 -7.79 -18.67 4.50
N SER A 112 -7.66 -18.39 5.78
CA SER A 112 -8.72 -17.86 6.64
C SER A 112 -8.10 -17.11 7.81
N LEU A 113 -8.90 -16.38 8.56
CA LEU A 113 -8.39 -15.64 9.70
C LEU A 113 -7.51 -16.52 10.61
N GLY A 114 -6.24 -16.10 10.76
CA GLY A 114 -5.24 -16.76 11.60
C GLY A 114 -4.71 -18.10 11.09
N TYR A 115 -5.03 -18.49 9.87
CA TYR A 115 -4.64 -19.78 9.33
C TYR A 115 -4.29 -19.71 7.86
N TYR A 116 -3.14 -20.27 7.54
CA TYR A 116 -2.69 -20.52 6.18
C TYR A 116 -2.36 -22.02 6.03
N ALA A 117 -2.71 -22.62 4.90
CA ALA A 117 -2.24 -23.96 4.55
C ALA A 117 -2.09 -24.09 3.04
N CYS A 118 -1.10 -24.88 2.63
CA CYS A 118 -0.95 -25.31 1.24
C CYS A 118 -0.45 -26.75 1.16
N THR A 119 -0.70 -27.39 0.02
CA THR A 119 -0.08 -28.66 -0.34
C THR A 119 0.74 -28.43 -1.60
N PHE A 120 1.99 -28.87 -1.59
CA PHE A 120 2.87 -28.77 -2.73
C PHE A 120 2.72 -29.94 -3.70
N GLU A 121 3.21 -29.79 -4.92
CA GLU A 121 3.17 -30.82 -5.96
C GLU A 121 3.84 -32.12 -5.53
N ASN A 122 4.88 -32.05 -4.69
CA ASN A 122 5.56 -33.23 -4.11
C ASN A 122 4.79 -33.87 -2.93
N GLY A 123 3.59 -33.40 -2.61
CA GLY A 123 2.72 -33.91 -1.56
C GLY A 123 2.96 -33.39 -0.15
N ILE A 124 3.95 -32.52 0.07
CA ILE A 124 4.16 -31.89 1.38
C ILE A 124 2.99 -30.95 1.69
N ARG A 125 2.39 -31.11 2.86
CA ARG A 125 1.41 -30.20 3.41
C ARG A 125 2.03 -29.31 4.49
N THR A 126 1.83 -28.01 4.39
CA THR A 126 2.24 -27.02 5.37
C THR A 126 1.02 -26.28 5.92
N GLU A 127 0.91 -26.19 7.24
CA GLU A 127 -0.09 -25.38 7.93
C GLU A 127 0.62 -24.35 8.82
N ILE A 128 0.07 -23.12 8.89
CA ILE A 128 0.69 -22.02 9.62
C ILE A 128 -0.36 -21.29 10.45
N THR A 129 -0.01 -20.94 11.69
CA THR A 129 -0.69 -19.96 12.55
C THR A 129 0.35 -19.13 13.29
N ALA A 130 -0.07 -18.10 14.02
CA ALA A 130 0.85 -17.18 14.70
C ALA A 130 0.37 -16.77 16.09
N SER A 131 1.31 -16.46 16.98
CA SER A 131 1.11 -15.57 18.12
C SER A 131 1.69 -14.18 17.81
N GLU A 132 1.75 -13.30 18.78
CA GLU A 132 2.27 -11.93 18.63
C GLU A 132 3.71 -11.92 18.08
N ARG A 133 4.54 -12.89 18.49
CA ARG A 133 5.99 -12.93 18.20
C ARG A 133 6.51 -14.31 17.85
N CYS A 134 5.63 -15.25 17.53
CA CYS A 134 6.02 -16.61 17.18
C CYS A 134 5.13 -17.19 16.08
N ALA A 135 5.76 -17.78 15.08
CA ALA A 135 5.08 -18.56 14.05
C ALA A 135 4.98 -20.03 14.47
N PHE A 136 3.86 -20.65 14.16
CA PHE A 136 3.62 -22.07 14.39
C PHE A 136 3.41 -22.77 13.08
N TYR A 137 4.12 -23.87 12.87
CA TYR A 137 4.04 -24.70 11.68
C TYR A 137 3.66 -26.13 12.03
N ARG A 138 2.82 -26.71 11.18
CA ARG A 138 2.59 -28.16 11.13
C ARG A 138 2.95 -28.63 9.72
N LEU A 139 3.97 -29.46 9.62
CA LEU A 139 4.48 -30.01 8.37
C LEU A 139 4.10 -31.49 8.28
N ASP A 140 3.53 -31.90 7.15
CA ASP A 140 3.26 -33.31 6.86
C ASP A 140 3.95 -33.69 5.55
N PHE A 141 4.93 -34.58 5.64
CA PHE A 141 5.74 -35.07 4.53
C PHE A 141 5.16 -36.32 3.87
N GLY A 142 3.98 -36.80 4.30
CA GLY A 142 3.37 -38.00 3.81
C GLY A 142 3.96 -39.30 4.41
N LYS A 143 3.27 -40.40 4.22
CA LYS A 143 3.66 -41.70 4.79
C LYS A 143 4.98 -42.16 4.20
N LYS A 144 5.90 -42.61 5.08
CA LYS A 144 7.21 -43.19 4.75
C LYS A 144 8.27 -42.26 4.17
N GLN A 145 8.11 -40.96 4.24
CA GLN A 145 9.12 -40.03 3.73
C GLN A 145 9.90 -39.36 4.88
N LYS A 146 11.21 -39.19 4.69
CA LYS A 146 12.04 -38.37 5.56
C LYS A 146 11.98 -36.93 5.09
N GLY A 147 11.29 -36.09 5.85
CA GLY A 147 11.21 -34.67 5.55
C GLY A 147 12.51 -33.94 5.80
N LYS A 148 12.76 -32.93 5.03
CA LYS A 148 13.87 -31.98 5.21
C LYS A 148 13.34 -30.56 5.37
N LEU A 149 14.11 -29.73 6.05
CA LEU A 149 13.83 -28.31 6.20
C LEU A 149 15.10 -27.52 5.87
N LEU A 150 14.99 -26.63 4.91
CA LEU A 150 15.95 -25.56 4.68
C LEU A 150 15.62 -24.40 5.57
N ILE A 151 16.59 -23.85 6.27
CA ILE A 151 16.52 -22.59 7.03
C ILE A 151 17.48 -21.61 6.35
N ASP A 152 16.94 -20.59 5.69
CA ASP A 152 17.70 -19.56 4.98
C ASP A 152 17.63 -18.25 5.77
N VAL A 153 18.76 -17.82 6.32
CA VAL A 153 18.88 -16.60 7.13
C VAL A 153 19.50 -15.44 6.35
N ALA A 154 19.99 -15.70 5.13
CA ALA A 154 20.50 -14.66 4.25
C ALA A 154 19.43 -14.10 3.31
N THR A 155 18.21 -14.63 3.37
CA THR A 155 17.09 -14.20 2.54
C THR A 155 16.37 -13.00 3.13
N PHE A 156 15.72 -12.24 2.25
CA PHE A 156 14.82 -11.14 2.55
C PHE A 156 13.91 -10.90 1.33
N LEU A 157 12.82 -10.14 1.51
CA LEU A 157 12.02 -9.68 0.38
C LEU A 157 12.75 -8.53 -0.33
N GLY A 158 12.86 -8.61 -1.66
CA GLY A 158 13.59 -7.67 -2.48
C GLY A 158 14.86 -8.24 -3.07
N ILE A 159 15.70 -7.40 -3.63
CA ILE A 159 16.88 -7.80 -4.38
C ILE A 159 18.09 -6.95 -3.98
N ASP A 160 19.19 -7.61 -3.63
CA ASP A 160 20.41 -7.02 -3.07
C ASP A 160 21.32 -6.32 -4.10
N THR A 161 21.01 -6.36 -5.38
CA THR A 161 21.97 -5.97 -6.43
C THR A 161 21.79 -4.57 -6.98
N ILE A 162 21.09 -3.69 -6.25
CA ILE A 162 20.73 -2.38 -6.77
C ILE A 162 21.77 -1.33 -6.45
N PRO A 163 22.45 -0.75 -7.46
CA PRO A 163 23.31 0.39 -7.26
C PRO A 163 22.58 1.64 -6.79
N ASP A 164 21.33 1.77 -7.17
CA ASP A 164 20.39 2.79 -6.68
C ASP A 164 19.81 2.30 -5.36
N LYS A 165 20.34 2.82 -4.29
CA LYS A 165 19.99 2.46 -2.90
C LYS A 165 18.57 2.85 -2.48
N ARG A 166 17.76 3.29 -3.40
CA ARG A 166 16.43 3.79 -3.14
C ARG A 166 15.46 2.65 -2.86
N GLU A 167 14.95 2.60 -1.64
CA GLU A 167 13.90 1.68 -1.18
C GLU A 167 14.21 0.18 -1.34
N ALA A 168 15.43 -0.21 -1.70
CA ALA A 168 15.82 -1.60 -1.75
C ALA A 168 16.30 -2.09 -0.39
N GLN A 169 15.94 -3.31 -0.03
CA GLN A 169 16.60 -4.00 1.06
C GLN A 169 17.97 -4.51 0.60
N GLN A 170 18.94 -4.47 1.50
CA GLN A 170 20.30 -4.94 1.28
C GLN A 170 20.74 -5.88 2.40
N TYR A 171 21.33 -6.98 2.04
CA TYR A 171 21.94 -7.91 2.98
C TYR A 171 23.12 -7.23 3.72
N VAL A 172 23.21 -7.48 5.02
CA VAL A 172 24.33 -7.01 5.83
C VAL A 172 25.14 -8.19 6.38
N ASP A 173 24.52 -9.04 7.19
CA ASP A 173 25.14 -10.24 7.75
C ASP A 173 24.08 -11.19 8.32
N SER A 174 24.44 -12.44 8.54
CA SER A 174 23.53 -13.42 9.14
C SER A 174 24.30 -14.60 9.75
N TYR A 175 23.62 -15.34 10.60
CA TYR A 175 24.16 -16.53 11.26
C TYR A 175 23.05 -17.51 11.64
N VAL A 176 23.31 -18.79 11.45
CA VAL A 176 22.41 -19.87 11.87
C VAL A 176 23.23 -21.04 12.45
N THR A 177 22.76 -21.60 13.54
CA THR A 177 23.39 -22.76 14.19
C THR A 177 22.35 -23.71 14.79
N CYS A 178 22.72 -24.99 14.91
CA CYS A 178 21.95 -25.96 15.68
C CYS A 178 22.17 -25.74 17.18
N ASP A 179 21.07 -25.54 17.92
CA ASP A 179 21.04 -25.43 19.39
C ASP A 179 20.50 -26.74 20.01
N GLY A 180 21.38 -27.73 20.12
CA GLY A 180 21.01 -29.07 20.59
C GLY A 180 20.22 -29.89 19.57
N LYS A 181 19.43 -30.86 20.09
CA LYS A 181 18.74 -31.85 19.24
C LYS A 181 17.39 -31.38 18.71
N TYR A 182 16.82 -30.32 19.25
CA TYR A 182 15.44 -29.91 18.98
C TYR A 182 15.32 -28.46 18.55
N ALA A 183 16.43 -27.77 18.36
CA ALA A 183 16.35 -26.35 18.05
C ALA A 183 17.43 -25.89 17.06
N VAL A 184 17.09 -24.82 16.36
CA VAL A 184 17.99 -24.01 15.54
C VAL A 184 17.82 -22.55 15.96
N SER A 185 18.92 -21.83 16.05
CA SER A 185 18.88 -20.41 16.40
C SER A 185 19.80 -19.59 15.50
N GLY A 186 19.61 -18.31 15.47
CA GLY A 186 20.44 -17.42 14.67
C GLY A 186 19.83 -16.05 14.50
N TRP A 187 20.30 -15.34 13.51
CA TRP A 187 19.86 -13.98 13.19
C TRP A 187 20.11 -13.62 11.73
N SER A 188 19.41 -12.60 11.26
CA SER A 188 19.54 -11.98 9.95
C SER A 188 19.54 -10.47 10.10
N THR A 189 20.54 -9.79 9.56
CA THR A 189 20.63 -8.33 9.54
C THR A 189 20.51 -7.85 8.10
N VAL A 190 19.56 -6.95 7.89
CA VAL A 190 19.24 -6.34 6.60
C VAL A 190 19.07 -4.84 6.82
N ARG A 191 19.29 -4.03 5.79
CA ARG A 191 19.02 -2.59 5.83
C ARG A 191 18.13 -2.17 4.68
N GLY A 192 17.59 -0.95 4.73
CA GLY A 192 16.79 -0.38 3.63
C GLY A 192 15.33 -0.77 3.67
N GLY A 193 14.74 -0.97 2.52
CA GLY A 193 13.31 -1.12 2.32
C GLY A 193 12.62 0.24 2.09
N TRP A 194 11.29 0.27 1.99
CA TRP A 194 10.52 1.45 1.62
C TRP A 194 10.82 2.74 2.43
N ASN A 195 11.27 2.61 3.67
CA ASN A 195 11.65 3.76 4.52
C ASN A 195 13.14 4.13 4.40
N ASN A 196 13.94 3.38 3.63
CA ASN A 196 15.40 3.53 3.54
C ASN A 196 16.12 3.54 4.89
N GLY A 197 15.60 2.75 5.83
CA GLY A 197 16.11 2.69 7.19
C GLY A 197 17.51 2.07 7.28
N GLY A 198 18.20 2.34 8.39
CA GLY A 198 19.46 1.71 8.73
C GLY A 198 19.37 0.19 8.98
N PRO A 199 20.47 -0.46 9.37
CA PRO A 199 20.47 -1.89 9.60
C PRO A 199 19.53 -2.28 10.76
N TYR A 200 18.74 -3.32 10.56
CA TYR A 200 17.94 -3.96 11.59
C TYR A 200 18.21 -5.46 11.62
N THR A 201 18.16 -6.04 12.82
CA THR A 201 18.42 -7.47 13.01
C THR A 201 17.15 -8.18 13.48
N VAL A 202 16.87 -9.32 12.88
CA VAL A 202 15.84 -10.26 13.32
C VAL A 202 16.54 -11.50 13.86
N TYR A 203 16.48 -11.69 15.18
CA TYR A 203 16.91 -12.89 15.88
C TYR A 203 15.77 -13.91 15.86
N PHE A 204 16.10 -15.19 15.81
CA PHE A 204 15.11 -16.24 15.88
C PHE A 204 15.57 -17.43 16.73
N TYR A 205 14.56 -18.16 17.22
CA TYR A 205 14.72 -19.46 17.85
C TYR A 205 13.65 -20.40 17.30
N LEU A 206 14.08 -21.41 16.53
CA LEU A 206 13.21 -22.45 15.99
C LEU A 206 13.25 -23.64 16.94
N GLN A 207 12.10 -24.10 17.40
CA GLN A 207 11.92 -25.28 18.23
C GLN A 207 11.10 -26.33 17.47
N SER A 208 11.56 -27.57 17.46
CA SER A 208 10.89 -28.73 16.88
C SER A 208 10.39 -29.68 17.98
N ASP A 209 9.24 -30.35 17.75
CA ASP A 209 8.74 -31.41 18.60
C ASP A 209 9.41 -32.77 18.35
N VAL A 210 10.25 -32.86 17.33
CA VAL A 210 11.02 -34.06 16.97
C VAL A 210 12.51 -33.74 16.86
N PRO A 211 13.39 -34.71 17.09
CA PRO A 211 14.83 -34.49 16.92
C PRO A 211 15.19 -34.08 15.49
N LEU A 212 16.12 -33.14 15.41
CA LEU A 212 16.71 -32.63 14.17
C LEU A 212 17.99 -33.43 13.88
N LEU A 213 18.09 -33.98 12.70
CA LEU A 213 19.34 -34.53 12.18
C LEU A 213 19.93 -33.51 11.20
N TYR A 214 21.16 -33.18 11.40
CA TYR A 214 21.92 -32.31 10.51
C TYR A 214 23.18 -32.99 10.02
N ASN A 215 23.57 -32.74 8.79
CA ASN A 215 24.82 -33.21 8.20
C ASN A 215 25.99 -32.46 8.87
N LYS A 216 27.22 -32.77 8.56
CA LYS A 216 28.46 -32.30 9.15
C LYS A 216 28.54 -30.79 9.50
N VAL A 217 27.69 -29.94 8.91
CA VAL A 217 27.63 -28.48 9.12
C VAL A 217 26.64 -28.22 10.24
N LYS A 218 27.12 -27.66 11.37
CA LYS A 218 26.29 -27.23 12.52
C LYS A 218 25.91 -25.77 12.49
N GLU A 219 26.64 -24.99 11.71
CA GLU A 219 26.50 -23.53 11.61
C GLU A 219 26.79 -23.02 10.22
N SER A 220 26.22 -21.91 9.85
CA SER A 220 26.39 -21.27 8.55
C SER A 220 26.09 -19.77 8.64
N LYS A 221 26.61 -19.00 7.69
CA LYS A 221 26.21 -17.59 7.49
C LYS A 221 25.02 -17.41 6.56
N ALA A 222 24.54 -18.45 5.91
CA ALA A 222 23.45 -18.33 4.95
C ALA A 222 22.34 -19.35 5.18
N ARG A 223 22.66 -20.65 5.15
CA ARG A 223 21.67 -21.72 5.09
C ARG A 223 22.06 -22.90 5.95
N LEU A 224 21.05 -23.53 6.54
CA LEU A 224 21.19 -24.78 7.29
C LEU A 224 20.10 -25.75 6.87
N ASP A 225 20.50 -27.01 6.57
CA ASP A 225 19.57 -28.09 6.26
C ASP A 225 19.47 -29.05 7.43
N VAL A 226 18.23 -29.36 7.81
CA VAL A 226 17.94 -30.39 8.82
C VAL A 226 17.01 -31.46 8.23
N THR A 227 17.11 -32.68 8.79
CA THR A 227 16.27 -33.82 8.38
C THR A 227 15.46 -34.29 9.57
N PHE A 228 14.21 -34.65 9.33
CA PHE A 228 13.31 -35.23 10.31
C PHE A 228 13.17 -36.75 10.12
N LEU A 229 13.08 -37.51 11.23
CA LEU A 229 12.79 -38.92 11.20
C LEU A 229 11.30 -39.26 11.20
N LYS A 230 10.45 -38.26 11.48
CA LYS A 230 8.98 -38.37 11.46
C LYS A 230 8.40 -37.69 10.23
N SER A 231 7.29 -38.22 9.76
CA SER A 231 6.55 -37.62 8.63
C SER A 231 5.73 -36.40 9.00
N THR A 232 5.33 -36.26 10.26
CA THR A 232 4.61 -35.06 10.76
C THR A 232 5.46 -34.38 11.82
N VAL A 233 5.63 -33.08 11.69
CA VAL A 233 6.52 -32.26 12.53
C VAL A 233 5.82 -30.95 12.89
N ASN A 234 5.85 -30.58 14.17
CA ASN A 234 5.42 -29.28 14.60
C ASN A 234 6.65 -28.41 14.94
N LEU A 235 6.65 -27.20 14.39
CA LEU A 235 7.71 -26.23 14.63
C LEU A 235 7.12 -24.95 15.25
N LYS A 236 7.92 -24.29 16.07
CA LYS A 236 7.67 -22.94 16.56
C LYS A 236 8.88 -22.10 16.25
N VAL A 237 8.66 -20.93 15.66
CA VAL A 237 9.73 -19.98 15.32
C VAL A 237 9.44 -18.67 16.04
N GLY A 238 10.07 -18.50 17.22
CA GLY A 238 10.06 -17.24 17.95
C GLY A 238 11.01 -16.25 17.30
N ILE A 239 10.60 -14.98 17.20
CA ILE A 239 11.41 -13.89 16.64
C ILE A 239 11.58 -12.76 17.64
N SER A 240 12.68 -11.99 17.50
CA SER A 240 12.98 -10.81 18.32
C SER A 240 13.91 -9.85 17.59
N HIS A 241 13.82 -8.57 17.91
CA HIS A 241 14.82 -7.58 17.49
C HIS A 241 15.93 -7.36 18.54
N ILE A 242 15.90 -8.05 19.68
CA ILE A 242 16.82 -7.85 20.80
C ILE A 242 17.90 -8.93 20.85
N SER A 243 17.49 -10.22 20.85
CA SER A 243 18.43 -11.33 21.00
C SER A 243 17.79 -12.68 20.73
N ILE A 244 18.63 -13.70 20.48
CA ILE A 244 18.19 -15.12 20.41
C ILE A 244 17.50 -15.55 21.71
N ALA A 245 18.00 -15.12 22.87
CA ALA A 245 17.40 -15.44 24.16
C ALA A 245 15.98 -14.85 24.29
N GLN A 246 15.76 -13.65 23.78
CA GLN A 246 14.43 -13.04 23.74
C GLN A 246 13.53 -13.77 22.73
N ALA A 247 14.02 -14.10 21.53
CA ALA A 247 13.28 -14.90 20.55
C ALA A 247 12.81 -16.25 21.15
N LYS A 248 13.64 -16.90 21.95
CA LYS A 248 13.27 -18.12 22.70
C LYS A 248 12.17 -17.86 23.73
N ARG A 249 12.24 -16.77 24.49
CA ARG A 249 11.20 -16.38 25.47
C ARG A 249 9.87 -16.05 24.81
N ASN A 250 9.89 -15.57 23.58
CA ASN A 250 8.71 -15.23 22.81
C ASN A 250 7.92 -16.45 22.29
N ILE A 251 8.41 -17.68 22.54
CA ILE A 251 7.69 -18.92 22.15
C ILE A 251 6.67 -19.28 23.23
N PRO A 252 5.37 -19.29 22.93
CA PRO A 252 4.33 -19.72 23.87
C PRO A 252 4.41 -21.22 24.17
N PHE A 253 3.95 -21.62 25.34
CA PHE A 253 3.91 -23.03 25.76
C PHE A 253 2.77 -23.85 25.15
N CYS A 254 1.84 -23.21 24.42
CA CYS A 254 0.70 -23.91 23.80
C CYS A 254 1.09 -24.60 22.50
N GLY A 255 0.26 -25.55 22.04
CA GLY A 255 0.37 -26.21 20.72
C GLY A 255 -0.34 -25.40 19.64
N PHE A 256 -0.19 -25.89 18.38
CA PHE A 256 -0.75 -25.27 17.17
C PHE A 256 -2.26 -24.96 17.27
N ASP A 257 -3.08 -25.97 17.61
CA ASP A 257 -4.53 -25.81 17.61
C ASP A 257 -5.02 -24.88 18.72
N ALA A 258 -4.35 -24.93 19.90
CA ALA A 258 -4.64 -24.02 20.99
C ALA A 258 -4.28 -22.56 20.63
N GLN A 259 -3.16 -22.35 19.93
CA GLN A 259 -2.77 -21.04 19.45
C GLN A 259 -3.72 -20.50 18.38
N LEU A 260 -4.11 -21.31 17.42
CA LEU A 260 -5.09 -20.93 16.39
C LEU A 260 -6.44 -20.54 17.03
N LYS A 261 -6.89 -21.31 18.02
CA LYS A 261 -8.11 -20.99 18.77
C LYS A 261 -7.97 -19.64 19.49
N HIS A 262 -6.88 -19.45 20.21
CA HIS A 262 -6.59 -18.20 20.94
C HIS A 262 -6.55 -16.99 19.99
N LEU A 263 -5.88 -17.13 18.85
CA LEU A 263 -5.80 -16.07 17.83
C LEU A 263 -7.20 -15.67 17.34
N ARG A 264 -8.05 -16.66 16.98
CA ARG A 264 -9.42 -16.39 16.53
C ARG A 264 -10.30 -15.76 17.61
N GLU A 265 -10.18 -16.21 18.85
CA GLU A 265 -10.90 -15.62 19.98
C GLU A 265 -10.47 -14.16 20.22
N THR A 266 -9.17 -13.87 20.12
CA THR A 266 -8.64 -12.50 20.23
C THR A 266 -9.20 -11.61 19.13
N TRP A 267 -9.16 -12.05 17.87
CA TRP A 267 -9.74 -11.31 16.77
C TRP A 267 -11.26 -11.14 16.93
N ASN A 268 -11.97 -12.18 17.34
CA ASN A 268 -13.41 -12.08 17.57
C ASN A 268 -13.74 -11.02 18.64
N GLY A 269 -12.88 -10.91 19.66
CA GLY A 269 -12.97 -9.84 20.67
C GLY A 269 -12.84 -8.44 20.09
N LYS A 270 -11.96 -8.25 19.10
CA LYS A 270 -11.79 -6.96 18.39
C LYS A 270 -12.94 -6.68 17.42
N LEU A 271 -13.32 -7.65 16.62
CA LEU A 271 -14.35 -7.51 15.59
C LEU A 271 -15.73 -7.22 16.16
N ARG A 272 -16.09 -7.84 17.30
CA ARG A 272 -17.39 -7.61 17.96
C ARG A 272 -17.59 -6.19 18.51
N LYS A 273 -16.55 -5.33 18.45
CA LYS A 273 -16.70 -3.92 18.83
C LYS A 273 -17.73 -3.21 17.96
N ILE A 274 -17.93 -3.67 16.74
CA ILE A 274 -19.04 -3.19 15.89
C ILE A 274 -19.80 -4.41 15.36
N GLU A 275 -21.06 -4.52 15.76
CA GLU A 275 -21.98 -5.53 15.24
C GLU A 275 -22.82 -4.94 14.12
N ILE A 276 -22.81 -5.56 12.94
CA ILE A 276 -23.57 -5.05 11.79
C ILE A 276 -24.69 -6.01 11.37
N ALA A 277 -25.82 -5.44 10.99
CA ALA A 277 -26.81 -6.10 10.16
C ALA A 277 -26.47 -5.86 8.69
N GLY A 278 -26.54 -6.89 7.85
CA GLY A 278 -26.22 -6.78 6.45
C GLY A 278 -26.08 -8.15 5.76
N THR A 279 -25.87 -8.09 4.46
CA THR A 279 -25.62 -9.30 3.66
C THR A 279 -24.26 -9.93 4.01
N GLU A 280 -24.06 -11.21 3.68
CA GLU A 280 -22.78 -11.91 3.88
C GLU A 280 -21.62 -11.19 3.18
N LYS A 281 -21.85 -10.64 1.99
CA LYS A 281 -20.88 -9.81 1.27
C LYS A 281 -20.49 -8.55 2.07
N GLN A 282 -21.49 -7.81 2.57
CA GLN A 282 -21.25 -6.61 3.38
C GLN A 282 -20.50 -6.94 4.66
N LYS A 283 -20.83 -8.04 5.33
CA LYS A 283 -20.13 -8.50 6.53
C LYS A 283 -18.67 -8.86 6.22
N ARG A 284 -18.41 -9.57 5.13
CA ARG A 284 -17.04 -9.87 4.71
C ARG A 284 -16.22 -8.60 4.46
N MET A 285 -16.75 -7.67 3.68
CA MET A 285 -16.07 -6.40 3.41
C MET A 285 -15.82 -5.60 4.68
N PHE A 286 -16.82 -5.49 5.55
CA PHE A 286 -16.74 -4.70 6.77
C PHE A 286 -15.74 -5.26 7.79
N TYR A 287 -15.88 -6.55 8.13
CA TYR A 287 -15.00 -7.16 9.14
C TYR A 287 -13.57 -7.36 8.63
N THR A 288 -13.39 -7.60 7.34
CA THR A 288 -12.04 -7.61 6.75
C THR A 288 -11.43 -6.21 6.76
N GLY A 289 -12.22 -5.15 6.55
CA GLY A 289 -11.76 -3.78 6.67
C GLY A 289 -11.25 -3.45 8.08
N ILE A 290 -11.97 -3.85 9.12
CA ILE A 290 -11.50 -3.71 10.52
C ILE A 290 -10.23 -4.54 10.74
N TYR A 291 -10.18 -5.78 10.24
CA TYR A 291 -9.00 -6.65 10.34
C TYR A 291 -7.75 -5.99 9.74
N HIS A 292 -7.84 -5.45 8.54
CA HIS A 292 -6.71 -4.79 7.88
C HIS A 292 -6.19 -3.58 8.67
N THR A 293 -7.08 -2.81 9.29
CA THR A 293 -6.74 -1.62 10.10
C THR A 293 -5.88 -1.97 11.33
N MET A 294 -5.90 -3.23 11.79
CA MET A 294 -5.18 -3.70 12.97
C MET A 294 -3.97 -4.58 12.64
N LEU A 295 -3.53 -4.63 11.37
CA LEU A 295 -2.31 -5.36 11.01
C LEU A 295 -1.05 -4.52 11.21
N MET A 296 -1.13 -3.22 11.05
CA MET A 296 -0.05 -2.24 11.24
C MET A 296 -0.64 -0.93 11.80
N PRO A 297 0.13 -0.16 12.61
CA PRO A 297 1.49 -0.43 13.09
C PRO A 297 1.56 -1.63 14.04
N VAL A 298 2.80 -2.09 14.31
CA VAL A 298 3.08 -3.33 15.03
C VAL A 298 3.52 -3.04 16.47
N ASP A 299 2.93 -3.74 17.45
CA ASP A 299 3.37 -3.68 18.84
C ASP A 299 4.72 -4.39 19.02
N LYS A 300 5.78 -3.59 19.14
CA LYS A 300 7.15 -4.04 19.41
C LYS A 300 7.64 -3.61 20.79
N SER A 301 6.74 -3.43 21.75
CA SER A 301 7.10 -3.10 23.14
C SER A 301 8.09 -4.12 23.70
N GLY A 302 9.26 -3.64 24.17
CA GLY A 302 10.36 -4.49 24.62
C GLY A 302 11.18 -5.16 23.50
N GLU A 303 10.96 -4.79 22.25
CA GLU A 303 11.69 -5.30 21.07
C GLU A 303 12.46 -4.21 20.31
N ASN A 304 12.60 -3.02 20.88
CA ASN A 304 13.41 -1.96 20.30
C ASN A 304 14.85 -2.04 20.82
N PRO A 305 15.85 -2.21 19.94
CA PRO A 305 17.25 -2.27 20.34
C PRO A 305 17.86 -0.92 20.71
N HIS A 306 17.21 0.21 20.41
CA HIS A 306 17.76 1.56 20.59
C HIS A 306 17.37 2.17 21.94
N PHE A 307 16.17 1.85 22.44
CA PHE A 307 15.68 2.31 23.75
C PHE A 307 14.61 1.37 24.33
N SER A 308 14.40 1.44 25.64
CA SER A 308 13.53 0.51 26.38
C SER A 308 12.16 1.07 26.74
N ASP A 309 11.86 2.32 26.41
CA ASP A 309 10.58 2.94 26.73
C ASP A 309 9.41 2.18 26.07
N THR A 310 8.34 2.03 26.84
CA THR A 310 7.11 1.38 26.41
C THR A 310 5.90 2.27 26.70
N PRO A 311 4.83 2.19 25.91
CA PRO A 311 4.65 1.35 24.71
C PRO A 311 5.58 1.75 23.57
N TYR A 312 5.89 0.79 22.70
CA TYR A 312 6.65 1.01 21.49
C TYR A 312 6.00 0.31 20.31
N TYR A 313 5.62 1.08 19.32
CA TYR A 313 5.10 0.60 18.05
C TYR A 313 6.08 0.93 16.93
N ASP A 314 6.16 0.07 15.95
CA ASP A 314 6.94 0.24 14.73
C ASP A 314 6.07 -0.09 13.51
N ASP A 315 6.62 0.03 12.31
CA ASP A 315 5.87 -0.17 11.08
C ASP A 315 4.69 0.82 10.95
N TYR A 316 4.92 2.08 11.34
CA TYR A 316 4.12 3.20 10.88
C TYR A 316 4.45 3.40 9.41
N TYR A 317 3.72 2.70 8.54
CA TYR A 317 4.04 2.74 7.13
C TYR A 317 3.92 4.14 6.58
N ALA A 318 2.77 4.73 6.73
CA ALA A 318 2.50 6.06 6.24
C ALA A 318 1.46 6.71 7.14
N ILE A 319 1.92 7.55 8.07
CA ILE A 319 1.00 8.32 8.91
C ILE A 319 0.17 9.27 8.03
N TRP A 320 0.74 9.74 6.92
CA TRP A 320 0.07 10.53 5.88
C TRP A 320 -1.20 9.88 5.33
N ASP A 321 -1.27 8.54 5.29
CA ASP A 321 -2.45 7.78 4.87
C ASP A 321 -3.32 7.43 6.07
N THR A 322 -2.72 6.83 7.11
CA THR A 322 -3.45 6.22 8.22
C THR A 322 -4.14 7.24 9.12
N TYR A 323 -3.64 8.47 9.23
CA TYR A 323 -4.28 9.51 10.03
C TYR A 323 -5.71 9.81 9.55
N ARG A 324 -5.97 9.64 8.25
CA ARG A 324 -7.24 10.07 7.63
C ARG A 324 -8.42 9.25 8.10
N THR A 325 -8.25 7.95 8.24
CA THR A 325 -9.36 7.04 8.63
C THR A 325 -8.96 5.91 9.56
N SER A 326 -7.77 5.27 9.40
CA SER A 326 -7.37 4.13 10.22
C SER A 326 -7.26 4.50 11.70
N MET A 327 -6.50 5.54 12.03
CA MET A 327 -6.31 5.98 13.40
C MET A 327 -7.59 6.56 14.03
N PRO A 328 -8.41 7.35 13.33
CA PRO A 328 -9.73 7.74 13.82
C PRO A 328 -10.69 6.56 14.07
N LEU A 329 -10.59 5.48 13.29
CA LEU A 329 -11.37 4.27 13.55
C LEU A 329 -10.91 3.61 14.85
N LEU A 330 -9.60 3.48 15.06
CA LEU A 330 -9.04 2.93 16.31
C LEU A 330 -9.39 3.81 17.51
N THR A 331 -9.39 5.14 17.39
CA THR A 331 -9.88 6.05 18.42
C THR A 331 -11.32 5.73 18.87
N LEU A 332 -12.15 5.23 17.96
CA LEU A 332 -13.54 4.89 18.25
C LEU A 332 -13.72 3.48 18.83
N ILE A 333 -12.91 2.49 18.41
CA ILE A 333 -13.15 1.08 18.71
C ILE A 333 -12.03 0.36 19.47
N ASP A 334 -10.85 0.97 19.58
CA ASP A 334 -9.67 0.42 20.28
C ASP A 334 -8.79 1.56 20.86
N GLU A 335 -9.43 2.43 21.66
CA GLU A 335 -8.84 3.67 22.19
C GLU A 335 -7.53 3.42 22.95
N ASP A 336 -7.45 2.33 23.73
CA ASP A 336 -6.24 1.99 24.46
C ASP A 336 -5.05 1.75 23.53
N LYS A 337 -5.26 1.05 22.41
CA LYS A 337 -4.20 0.81 21.44
C LYS A 337 -3.83 2.07 20.64
N GLN A 338 -4.81 2.89 20.31
CA GLN A 338 -4.56 4.18 19.68
C GLN A 338 -3.75 5.11 20.59
N ARG A 339 -4.07 5.13 21.88
CA ARG A 339 -3.28 5.86 22.90
C ARG A 339 -1.86 5.33 22.98
N ASP A 340 -1.67 4.00 23.05
CA ASP A 340 -0.36 3.37 23.07
C ASP A 340 0.49 3.76 21.83
N MET A 341 -0.12 3.83 20.64
CA MET A 341 0.54 4.29 19.41
C MET A 341 1.01 5.74 19.53
N ILE A 342 0.19 6.63 20.11
CA ILE A 342 0.56 8.03 20.33
C ILE A 342 1.69 8.12 21.38
N LEU A 343 1.60 7.39 22.46
CA LEU A 343 2.67 7.34 23.47
C LEU A 343 3.97 6.81 22.84
N SER A 344 3.89 5.87 21.93
CA SER A 344 5.05 5.40 21.15
C SER A 344 5.66 6.51 20.28
N LEU A 345 4.85 7.32 19.59
CA LEU A 345 5.36 8.48 18.83
C LEU A 345 6.11 9.45 19.74
N LEU A 346 5.59 9.71 20.96
CA LEU A 346 6.25 10.56 21.93
C LEU A 346 7.53 9.93 22.51
N ASN A 347 7.57 8.61 22.70
CA ASN A 347 8.79 7.92 23.09
C ASN A 347 9.85 7.99 21.97
N ILE A 348 9.47 7.82 20.71
CA ILE A 348 10.37 8.01 19.57
C ILE A 348 10.90 9.45 19.54
N TYR A 349 10.04 10.46 19.71
CA TYR A 349 10.47 11.86 19.81
C TYR A 349 11.51 12.10 20.91
N LYS A 350 11.34 11.52 22.11
CA LYS A 350 12.29 11.68 23.22
C LYS A 350 13.69 11.18 22.87
N HIS A 351 13.79 10.10 22.08
CA HIS A 351 15.06 9.47 21.75
C HIS A 351 15.64 9.95 20.42
N ASP A 352 14.81 10.07 19.38
CA ASP A 352 15.27 10.45 18.04
C ASP A 352 15.18 11.97 17.80
N GLY A 353 14.55 12.72 18.71
CA GLY A 353 14.40 14.18 18.65
C GLY A 353 13.30 14.69 17.73
N TYR A 354 12.65 13.82 16.94
CA TYR A 354 11.53 14.11 16.04
C TYR A 354 10.50 12.99 16.07
N MET A 355 9.24 13.31 15.79
CA MET A 355 8.25 12.28 15.48
C MET A 355 8.44 11.77 14.04
N PRO A 356 8.18 10.48 13.77
CA PRO A 356 8.31 9.96 12.42
C PRO A 356 7.09 10.33 11.54
N ASP A 357 7.33 10.59 10.26
CA ASP A 357 6.29 10.51 9.21
C ASP A 357 6.05 9.03 8.84
N ALA A 358 7.13 8.27 8.77
CA ALA A 358 7.11 6.84 8.56
C ALA A 358 8.23 6.17 9.36
N ARG A 359 8.01 4.93 9.83
CA ARG A 359 9.00 4.18 10.60
C ARG A 359 8.88 2.69 10.34
N SER A 360 9.99 2.00 10.13
CA SER A 360 10.03 0.53 10.02
C SER A 360 11.42 -0.02 10.26
N GLY A 361 11.50 -1.22 10.86
CA GLY A 361 12.77 -1.82 11.24
C GLY A 361 13.50 -1.00 12.30
N ASN A 362 12.78 -0.28 13.15
CA ASN A 362 13.24 0.62 14.21
C ASN A 362 13.95 1.90 13.71
N TRP A 363 13.74 2.29 12.46
CA TRP A 363 14.31 3.49 11.85
C TRP A 363 13.24 4.41 11.28
N ASN A 364 13.39 5.71 11.53
CA ASN A 364 12.53 6.71 10.92
C ASN A 364 12.76 6.82 9.41
N GLY A 365 11.71 7.20 8.70
CA GLY A 365 11.75 7.54 7.30
C GLY A 365 10.88 8.74 7.00
N ARG A 366 11.29 9.56 6.03
CA ARG A 366 10.48 10.66 5.50
C ARG A 366 10.10 10.32 4.08
N THR A 367 9.00 9.60 3.91
CA THR A 367 8.63 9.02 2.62
C THR A 367 7.47 9.72 1.94
N GLN A 368 6.53 10.26 2.70
CA GLN A 368 5.33 10.88 2.17
C GLN A 368 5.40 12.41 2.11
N GLY A 369 4.26 13.03 2.04
CA GLY A 369 4.15 14.44 1.76
C GLY A 369 3.88 15.34 2.95
N GLY A 370 3.77 14.79 4.15
CA GLY A 370 3.43 15.52 5.37
C GLY A 370 4.32 15.18 6.55
N SER A 371 3.92 15.65 7.71
CA SER A 371 4.50 15.36 9.02
C SER A 371 3.34 15.06 9.98
N ASN A 372 2.49 14.12 9.57
CA ASN A 372 1.09 14.04 10.01
C ASN A 372 0.88 13.41 11.39
N ALA A 373 1.95 13.12 12.16
CA ALA A 373 1.86 12.79 13.59
C ALA A 373 1.16 13.88 14.39
N GLU A 374 1.28 15.14 13.99
CA GLU A 374 0.61 16.31 14.57
C GLU A 374 -0.91 16.16 14.47
N ILE A 375 -1.39 15.70 13.33
CA ILE A 375 -2.84 15.49 13.13
C ILE A 375 -3.35 14.37 14.03
N VAL A 376 -2.59 13.29 14.17
CA VAL A 376 -2.94 12.16 15.05
C VAL A 376 -3.05 12.61 16.52
N ILE A 377 -2.11 13.42 16.98
CA ILE A 377 -2.14 14.00 18.34
C ILE A 377 -3.32 14.95 18.50
N ALA A 378 -3.55 15.84 17.55
CA ALA A 378 -4.65 16.77 17.59
C ALA A 378 -6.01 16.07 17.55
N ASP A 379 -6.13 14.95 16.81
CA ASP A 379 -7.34 14.13 16.78
C ASP A 379 -7.66 13.54 18.16
N ALA A 380 -6.66 12.97 18.82
CA ALA A 380 -6.78 12.46 20.18
C ALA A 380 -7.13 13.57 21.19
N PHE A 381 -6.47 14.73 21.08
CA PHE A 381 -6.74 15.90 21.92
C PHE A 381 -8.17 16.40 21.75
N ALA A 382 -8.60 16.63 20.50
CA ALA A 382 -9.93 17.14 20.18
C ALA A 382 -11.04 16.20 20.62
N LYS A 383 -10.78 14.88 20.60
CA LYS A 383 -11.72 13.84 21.03
C LYS A 383 -11.62 13.51 22.53
N GLY A 384 -10.76 14.22 23.28
CA GLY A 384 -10.67 14.12 24.72
C GLY A 384 -10.00 12.85 25.27
N MET A 385 -9.16 12.17 24.47
CA MET A 385 -8.42 10.98 24.88
C MET A 385 -7.54 11.29 26.08
N LYS A 386 -7.61 10.46 27.12
CA LYS A 386 -6.86 10.63 28.37
C LYS A 386 -5.57 9.80 28.37
N GLY A 387 -4.66 10.13 29.30
CA GLY A 387 -3.42 9.38 29.50
C GLY A 387 -2.28 9.76 28.55
N ILE A 388 -2.38 10.89 27.88
CA ILE A 388 -1.35 11.49 27.05
C ILE A 388 -0.86 12.77 27.70
N ASP A 389 0.46 12.97 27.74
CA ASP A 389 1.09 14.24 28.12
C ASP A 389 1.05 15.20 26.93
N TYR A 390 -0.02 15.99 26.85
CA TYR A 390 -0.21 16.91 25.74
C TYR A 390 0.74 18.11 25.75
N GLU A 391 1.35 18.44 26.88
CA GLU A 391 2.42 19.46 26.91
C GLU A 391 3.70 18.93 26.23
N LEU A 392 4.05 17.68 26.50
CA LEU A 392 5.13 16.98 25.79
C LEU A 392 4.79 16.82 24.29
N ALA A 393 3.56 16.44 23.99
CA ALA A 393 3.08 16.28 22.62
C ALA A 393 3.16 17.61 21.85
N LEU A 394 2.72 18.72 22.44
CA LEU A 394 2.85 20.04 21.81
C LEU A 394 4.33 20.41 21.58
N LYS A 395 5.24 20.09 22.47
CA LYS A 395 6.69 20.29 22.25
C LYS A 395 7.21 19.49 21.07
N ALA A 396 6.78 18.23 20.93
CA ALA A 396 7.16 17.38 19.82
C ALA A 396 6.65 17.94 18.48
N MET A 397 5.37 18.33 18.43
CA MET A 397 4.75 18.97 17.25
C MET A 397 5.49 20.26 16.85
N ILE A 398 5.83 21.10 17.82
CA ILE A 398 6.58 22.34 17.58
C ILE A 398 8.00 22.05 17.08
N LYS A 399 8.65 21.03 17.61
CA LYS A 399 9.97 20.61 17.14
C LYS A 399 9.98 20.28 15.66
N ASP A 400 9.01 19.49 15.22
CA ASP A 400 8.86 19.12 13.80
C ASP A 400 8.54 20.35 12.92
N ALA A 401 7.80 21.34 13.45
CA ALA A 401 7.39 22.55 12.74
C ALA A 401 8.43 23.67 12.69
N GLU A 402 9.42 23.67 13.59
CA GLU A 402 10.36 24.81 13.74
C GLU A 402 11.81 24.46 13.42
N VAL A 403 12.21 23.21 13.64
CA VAL A 403 13.61 22.84 13.55
C VAL A 403 13.85 22.04 12.27
N PRO A 404 14.54 22.62 11.27
CA PRO A 404 14.88 21.91 10.05
C PRO A 404 15.72 20.66 10.37
N PRO A 405 15.48 19.56 9.68
CA PRO A 405 16.31 18.37 9.81
C PRO A 405 17.75 18.66 9.32
N THR A 406 18.71 17.94 9.85
CA THR A 406 20.12 18.06 9.47
C THR A 406 20.46 17.31 8.18
N ASP A 407 19.61 16.41 7.76
CA ASP A 407 19.75 15.64 6.53
C ASP A 407 19.42 16.46 5.27
N HIS A 408 19.99 16.07 4.15
CA HIS A 408 19.68 16.71 2.88
C HIS A 408 18.25 16.44 2.47
N ASP A 409 17.45 17.45 2.59
CA ASP A 409 16.05 17.44 2.29
C ASP A 409 15.76 18.21 1.02
N GLY A 410 15.02 17.62 0.12
CA GLY A 410 14.48 18.35 -1.01
C GLY A 410 14.97 17.91 -2.38
N TYR A 411 15.98 17.08 -2.45
CA TYR A 411 16.41 16.55 -3.74
C TYR A 411 16.00 15.11 -3.89
N LEU A 412 15.30 14.83 -4.95
CA LEU A 412 14.97 13.47 -5.33
C LEU A 412 16.26 12.68 -5.59
N GLY A 413 16.38 11.52 -4.96
CA GLY A 413 17.59 10.68 -5.03
C GLY A 413 18.61 10.91 -3.92
N SER A 414 18.48 11.96 -3.10
CA SER A 414 19.18 12.00 -1.82
C SER A 414 18.41 11.15 -0.81
N VAL A 415 19.00 10.09 -0.37
CA VAL A 415 18.41 9.16 0.61
C VAL A 415 19.40 9.02 1.75
N PRO A 416 19.38 9.93 2.73
CA PRO A 416 20.15 9.75 3.95
C PRO A 416 19.63 8.53 4.71
N ASP A 417 20.51 7.89 5.45
CA ASP A 417 20.17 6.72 6.28
C ASP A 417 19.17 7.07 7.40
N GLU A 418 19.13 8.34 7.80
CA GLU A 418 18.20 8.85 8.79
C GLU A 418 17.38 10.00 8.22
N LYS A 419 16.07 9.98 8.49
CA LYS A 419 15.13 10.98 8.04
C LYS A 419 14.28 11.47 9.19
N HIS A 420 14.34 12.75 9.44
CA HIS A 420 13.67 13.38 10.56
C HIS A 420 12.92 14.64 10.11
N GLY A 421 11.85 14.95 10.82
CA GLY A 421 11.13 16.21 10.70
C GLY A 421 10.56 16.52 9.32
N ARG A 422 10.28 17.79 9.10
CA ARG A 422 9.63 18.30 7.89
C ARG A 422 10.65 18.66 6.81
N GLY A 423 10.42 18.18 5.59
CA GLY A 423 11.21 18.54 4.44
C GLY A 423 10.86 19.93 3.86
N GLY A 424 11.88 20.70 3.40
CA GLY A 424 11.69 22.06 2.87
C GLY A 424 11.27 23.08 3.93
N LEU A 425 11.51 22.78 5.21
CA LEU A 425 11.03 23.58 6.34
C LEU A 425 11.65 24.96 6.38
N LYS A 426 12.90 25.12 5.97
CA LYS A 426 13.57 26.42 5.93
C LYS A 426 12.81 27.39 5.03
N GLU A 427 12.48 26.95 3.83
CA GLU A 427 11.72 27.74 2.86
C GLU A 427 10.29 27.97 3.32
N TYR A 428 9.63 26.94 3.85
CA TYR A 428 8.29 27.06 4.41
C TYR A 428 8.22 28.11 5.53
N ASN A 429 9.20 28.14 6.44
CA ASN A 429 9.25 29.08 7.55
C ASN A 429 9.60 30.52 7.11
N THR A 430 10.35 30.67 6.00
CA THR A 430 10.77 31.99 5.52
C THR A 430 9.86 32.62 4.48
N LEU A 431 9.34 31.77 3.55
CA LEU A 431 8.51 32.23 2.42
C LEU A 431 7.01 32.03 2.68
N GLY A 432 6.66 31.19 3.65
CA GLY A 432 5.30 30.74 3.87
C GLY A 432 4.82 29.70 2.83
N TYR A 433 5.72 29.13 2.04
CA TYR A 433 5.47 28.01 1.12
C TYR A 433 6.81 27.40 0.73
N ILE A 434 6.74 26.20 0.16
CA ILE A 434 7.91 25.51 -0.38
C ILE A 434 7.94 25.75 -1.91
N PRO A 435 9.02 26.35 -2.45
CA PRO A 435 9.09 26.66 -3.85
C PRO A 435 9.30 25.42 -4.73
N TYR A 436 8.87 25.51 -5.98
CA TYR A 436 9.11 24.48 -6.98
C TYR A 436 10.61 24.18 -7.11
N GLY A 437 10.96 22.91 -7.22
CA GLY A 437 12.35 22.43 -7.26
C GLY A 437 12.78 21.70 -5.99
N ILE A 438 12.07 21.93 -4.88
CA ILE A 438 12.17 21.12 -3.67
C ILE A 438 11.17 19.97 -3.78
N ASP A 439 11.57 18.78 -3.33
CA ASP A 439 10.74 17.58 -3.44
C ASP A 439 9.39 17.76 -2.76
N ARG A 440 8.30 17.43 -3.48
CA ARG A 440 6.93 17.45 -2.95
C ARG A 440 6.45 18.81 -2.42
N ALA A 441 6.95 19.89 -3.01
CA ALA A 441 6.75 21.26 -2.51
C ALA A 441 5.27 21.63 -2.36
N GLY A 442 4.43 21.24 -3.32
CA GLY A 442 3.00 21.58 -3.33
C GLY A 442 2.24 20.90 -2.19
N ASN A 443 2.34 19.57 -2.09
CA ASN A 443 1.62 18.86 -1.04
C ASN A 443 2.21 19.16 0.35
N ARG A 444 3.52 19.26 0.51
CA ARG A 444 4.13 19.66 1.79
C ARG A 444 3.63 21.03 2.27
N THR A 445 3.51 21.99 1.39
CA THR A 445 2.95 23.30 1.77
C THR A 445 1.50 23.17 2.26
N VAL A 446 0.68 22.38 1.60
CA VAL A 446 -0.72 22.17 1.98
C VAL A 446 -0.83 21.35 3.26
N GLU A 447 -0.13 20.24 3.36
CA GLU A 447 -0.16 19.36 4.54
C GLU A 447 0.39 20.07 5.79
N TYR A 448 1.53 20.77 5.68
CA TYR A 448 2.08 21.53 6.82
C TYR A 448 1.14 22.67 7.28
N SER A 449 0.34 23.22 6.38
CA SER A 449 -0.70 24.19 6.77
C SER A 449 -1.76 23.55 7.66
N TYR A 450 -2.11 22.28 7.40
CA TYR A 450 -3.03 21.54 8.26
C TYR A 450 -2.37 21.09 9.56
N ASP A 451 -1.13 20.62 9.51
CA ASP A 451 -0.35 20.28 10.71
C ASP A 451 -0.23 21.50 11.64
N ASP A 452 0.06 22.69 11.08
CA ASP A 452 0.13 23.94 11.84
C ASP A 452 -1.24 24.33 12.45
N TRP A 453 -2.34 24.09 11.74
CA TRP A 453 -3.67 24.27 12.31
C TRP A 453 -3.89 23.35 13.51
N CYS A 454 -3.45 22.09 13.42
CA CYS A 454 -3.53 21.11 14.50
C CYS A 454 -2.71 21.55 15.72
N ILE A 455 -1.47 22.04 15.50
CA ILE A 455 -0.65 22.63 16.56
C ILE A 455 -1.40 23.80 17.23
N ALA A 456 -2.02 24.69 16.44
CA ALA A 456 -2.80 25.80 16.97
C ALA A 456 -3.94 25.33 17.88
N GLN A 457 -4.69 24.29 17.49
CA GLN A 457 -5.81 23.81 18.30
C GLN A 457 -5.33 23.20 19.63
N VAL A 458 -4.25 22.42 19.61
CA VAL A 458 -3.66 21.86 20.85
C VAL A 458 -3.14 22.97 21.74
N ALA A 459 -2.39 23.92 21.19
CA ALA A 459 -1.88 25.09 21.93
C ALA A 459 -3.01 25.92 22.58
N LYS A 460 -4.10 26.17 21.83
CA LYS A 460 -5.29 26.85 22.35
C LYS A 460 -5.90 26.11 23.52
N GLY A 461 -6.08 24.79 23.40
CA GLY A 461 -6.69 23.98 24.44
C GLY A 461 -5.85 23.86 25.70
N LEU A 462 -4.52 23.99 25.60
CA LEU A 462 -3.57 24.04 26.71
C LEU A 462 -3.36 25.45 27.27
N GLY A 463 -3.95 26.49 26.66
CA GLY A 463 -3.87 27.87 27.13
C GLY A 463 -2.67 28.67 26.60
N HIS A 464 -1.90 28.13 25.66
CA HIS A 464 -0.74 28.79 25.04
C HIS A 464 -1.18 29.75 23.93
N GLN A 465 -1.68 30.92 24.29
CA GLN A 465 -2.33 31.86 23.37
C GLN A 465 -1.38 32.39 22.27
N ASP A 466 -0.12 32.63 22.58
CA ASP A 466 0.84 33.15 21.58
C ASP A 466 1.15 32.07 20.52
N LEU A 467 1.30 30.80 20.93
CA LEU A 467 1.49 29.68 20.03
C LEU A 467 0.23 29.48 19.16
N TYR A 468 -0.96 29.58 19.79
CA TYR A 468 -2.22 29.51 19.04
C TYR A 468 -2.25 30.53 17.90
N GLN A 469 -1.98 31.79 18.17
CA GLN A 469 -2.00 32.86 17.14
C GLN A 469 -0.94 32.63 16.07
N LYS A 470 0.28 32.26 16.47
CA LYS A 470 1.37 31.94 15.55
C LYS A 470 0.99 30.88 14.54
N TYR A 471 0.56 29.71 15.03
CA TYR A 471 0.27 28.56 14.18
C TYR A 471 -1.07 28.70 13.43
N LEU A 472 -2.05 29.39 13.99
CA LEU A 472 -3.27 29.75 13.27
C LEU A 472 -2.96 30.63 12.04
N LYS A 473 -2.03 31.60 12.18
CA LYS A 473 -1.57 32.38 11.02
C LYS A 473 -0.89 31.47 9.98
N ARG A 474 0.00 30.59 10.42
CA ARG A 474 0.75 29.67 9.52
C ARG A 474 -0.18 28.68 8.81
N SER A 475 -1.28 28.28 9.43
CA SER A 475 -2.25 27.39 8.81
C SER A 475 -2.90 27.96 7.54
N GLY A 476 -2.77 29.24 7.31
CA GLY A 476 -3.16 29.92 6.07
C GLY A 476 -2.14 29.84 4.92
N ASN A 477 -0.98 29.26 5.14
CA ASN A 477 0.14 29.26 4.19
C ASN A 477 -0.16 28.56 2.86
N TRP A 478 -1.08 27.58 2.82
CA TRP A 478 -1.54 26.96 1.57
C TRP A 478 -2.04 27.98 0.54
N ARG A 479 -2.53 29.15 0.98
CA ARG A 479 -3.00 30.24 0.11
C ARG A 479 -1.86 30.89 -0.69
N ASN A 480 -0.62 30.79 -0.22
CA ASN A 480 0.55 31.29 -0.94
C ASN A 480 0.81 30.54 -2.24
N LEU A 481 0.29 29.33 -2.37
CA LEU A 481 0.31 28.54 -3.61
C LEU A 481 -1.04 28.54 -4.33
N TRP A 482 -2.07 29.23 -3.81
CA TRP A 482 -3.36 29.33 -4.47
C TRP A 482 -3.33 30.43 -5.54
N ARG A 483 -3.33 30.01 -6.80
CA ARG A 483 -3.40 30.92 -7.94
C ARG A 483 -4.86 31.15 -8.35
N GLY A 484 -5.49 32.19 -7.77
CA GLY A 484 -6.91 32.48 -7.90
C GLY A 484 -7.37 32.99 -9.25
N ASP A 485 -6.44 33.51 -10.07
CA ASP A 485 -6.68 33.99 -11.44
C ASP A 485 -6.61 32.89 -12.50
N TYR A 486 -6.10 31.71 -12.14
CA TYR A 486 -5.92 30.61 -13.09
C TYR A 486 -7.24 29.88 -13.35
N GLU A 487 -7.58 29.79 -14.64
CA GLU A 487 -8.77 29.05 -15.08
C GLU A 487 -8.40 27.83 -15.91
N TRP A 488 -9.07 26.69 -15.62
CA TRP A 488 -8.86 25.46 -16.33
C TRP A 488 -10.13 24.59 -16.31
N GLN A 489 -10.57 24.15 -17.49
CA GLN A 489 -11.77 23.34 -17.66
C GLN A 489 -13.04 23.91 -16.96
N GLY A 490 -13.20 25.22 -16.96
CA GLY A 490 -14.32 25.89 -16.30
C GLY A 490 -14.24 25.96 -14.77
N MET A 491 -13.13 25.57 -14.19
CA MET A 491 -12.80 25.71 -12.78
C MET A 491 -11.79 26.84 -12.58
N ARG A 492 -11.93 27.64 -11.54
CA ARG A 492 -11.06 28.75 -11.21
C ARG A 492 -10.34 28.54 -9.89
N GLY A 493 -9.04 28.89 -9.87
CA GLY A 493 -8.18 28.80 -8.70
C GLY A 493 -7.66 27.41 -8.41
N PHE A 494 -6.35 27.26 -8.30
CA PHE A 494 -5.67 26.00 -8.04
C PHE A 494 -4.40 26.22 -7.23
N ILE A 495 -3.99 25.20 -6.47
CA ILE A 495 -2.64 25.13 -5.91
C ILE A 495 -1.68 24.93 -7.08
N MET A 496 -0.84 25.92 -7.36
CA MET A 496 0.03 25.96 -8.55
C MET A 496 1.49 26.17 -8.15
N PRO A 497 2.45 25.70 -8.98
CA PRO A 497 3.86 25.85 -8.68
C PRO A 497 4.31 27.31 -8.72
N ARG A 498 5.14 27.66 -7.73
CA ARG A 498 5.70 29.00 -7.53
C ARG A 498 7.18 28.87 -7.24
N ASP A 499 8.01 29.75 -7.81
CA ASP A 499 9.45 29.75 -7.56
C ASP A 499 9.80 30.49 -6.25
N ALA A 500 11.09 30.47 -5.88
CA ALA A 500 11.56 31.11 -4.65
C ALA A 500 11.48 32.65 -4.69
N ASP A 501 11.41 33.23 -5.89
CA ASP A 501 11.25 34.70 -6.08
C ASP A 501 9.77 35.12 -6.06
N GLY A 502 8.86 34.16 -5.88
CA GLY A 502 7.43 34.45 -5.80
C GLY A 502 6.71 34.49 -7.15
N ARG A 503 7.35 34.09 -8.24
CA ARG A 503 6.74 34.08 -9.57
C ARG A 503 5.99 32.76 -9.81
N TRP A 504 4.80 32.84 -10.40
CA TRP A 504 4.06 31.67 -10.87
C TRP A 504 4.77 31.02 -12.06
N LEU A 505 4.79 29.68 -12.07
CA LEU A 505 5.40 28.91 -13.15
C LEU A 505 4.30 28.41 -14.09
N ASP A 506 4.23 28.99 -15.28
CA ASP A 506 3.33 28.53 -16.34
C ASP A 506 3.88 27.32 -17.12
N SER A 507 5.17 27.06 -16.94
CA SER A 507 5.87 25.91 -17.50
C SER A 507 6.90 25.40 -16.52
N VAL A 508 7.08 24.10 -16.51
CA VAL A 508 8.03 23.42 -15.62
C VAL A 508 8.89 22.44 -16.43
N PRO A 509 10.10 22.15 -15.96
CA PRO A 509 10.95 21.14 -16.58
C PRO A 509 10.29 19.75 -16.55
N TRP A 510 10.32 19.07 -17.68
CA TRP A 510 9.82 17.72 -17.79
C TRP A 510 10.93 16.70 -17.49
N GLY A 511 10.69 15.80 -16.54
CA GLY A 511 11.62 14.72 -16.19
C GLY A 511 12.71 15.10 -15.21
N LYS A 512 13.52 14.12 -14.82
CA LYS A 512 14.60 14.24 -13.83
C LYS A 512 15.99 14.43 -14.43
N SER A 513 16.14 14.30 -15.74
CA SER A 513 17.45 14.36 -16.36
C SER A 513 18.07 15.77 -16.22
N LYS A 514 19.26 15.88 -15.67
CA LYS A 514 20.03 17.12 -15.64
C LYS A 514 20.52 17.57 -17.04
N VAL A 515 20.33 16.72 -18.06
CA VAL A 515 20.93 16.90 -19.37
C VAL A 515 19.98 17.53 -20.40
N TYR A 516 18.68 17.27 -20.25
CA TYR A 516 17.67 17.85 -21.13
C TYR A 516 16.34 17.99 -20.41
N HIS A 517 15.88 19.22 -20.26
CA HIS A 517 14.62 19.57 -19.62
C HIS A 517 13.77 20.39 -20.58
N PRO A 518 12.99 19.78 -21.50
CA PRO A 518 12.00 20.53 -22.21
C PRO A 518 11.03 21.13 -21.19
N LEU A 519 10.77 22.44 -21.32
CA LEU A 519 9.70 23.07 -20.56
C LEU A 519 8.36 22.61 -21.12
N ILE A 520 7.52 22.10 -20.24
CA ILE A 520 6.13 21.75 -20.57
C ILE A 520 5.19 22.73 -19.88
N PRO A 521 4.08 23.12 -20.52
CA PRO A 521 3.05 23.91 -19.85
C PRO A 521 2.55 23.20 -18.60
N TYR A 522 2.47 23.90 -17.47
CA TYR A 522 1.92 23.36 -16.24
C TYR A 522 0.41 23.64 -16.18
N ARG A 523 -0.34 22.57 -16.00
CA ARG A 523 -1.80 22.58 -15.82
C ARG A 523 -2.15 21.74 -14.59
N PRO A 524 -3.36 21.89 -14.02
CA PRO A 524 -3.76 21.14 -12.84
C PRO A 524 -3.74 19.61 -12.99
N ASP A 525 -3.70 19.09 -14.20
CA ASP A 525 -3.56 17.66 -14.52
C ASP A 525 -2.16 17.28 -15.04
N THR A 526 -1.19 18.18 -15.00
CA THR A 526 0.13 17.93 -15.55
C THR A 526 0.89 16.89 -14.75
N LYS A 527 1.28 15.82 -15.44
CA LYS A 527 2.22 14.79 -14.99
C LYS A 527 3.57 15.10 -15.59
N VAL A 528 4.55 15.39 -14.76
CA VAL A 528 5.86 15.88 -15.22
C VAL A 528 6.77 14.77 -15.74
N ALA A 529 6.52 13.52 -15.38
CA ALA A 529 7.27 12.39 -15.92
C ALA A 529 6.32 11.21 -16.18
N PRO A 530 5.96 10.93 -17.44
CA PRO A 530 4.92 9.96 -17.77
C PRO A 530 5.34 8.49 -17.56
N TRP A 531 6.61 8.22 -17.38
CA TRP A 531 7.17 6.87 -17.28
C TRP A 531 7.89 6.60 -15.96
N TYR A 532 7.97 7.59 -15.08
CA TYR A 532 8.49 7.49 -13.73
C TYR A 532 7.44 8.01 -12.76
N LEU A 533 7.51 7.70 -11.46
CA LEU A 533 6.57 8.25 -10.49
C LEU A 533 6.55 9.79 -10.62
N PRO A 534 5.66 10.37 -11.40
CA PRO A 534 5.72 11.78 -11.72
C PRO A 534 5.54 12.63 -10.48
N TRP A 535 4.76 12.11 -9.54
CA TRP A 535 4.47 12.71 -8.26
C TRP A 535 5.65 12.67 -7.28
N TRP A 536 6.65 11.82 -7.43
CA TRP A 536 7.81 11.80 -6.52
C TRP A 536 8.90 12.80 -6.88
N SER A 537 8.91 13.25 -8.08
CA SER A 537 9.96 14.15 -8.62
C SER A 537 9.47 15.53 -8.89
N THR A 538 8.24 15.83 -8.54
CA THR A 538 7.57 17.04 -8.96
C THR A 538 6.97 17.78 -7.79
N PHE A 539 6.08 18.68 -8.11
CA PHE A 539 5.42 19.56 -7.17
C PHE A 539 4.48 18.82 -6.20
N PHE A 540 3.92 17.67 -6.60
CA PHE A 540 3.05 16.86 -5.75
C PHE A 540 3.55 15.44 -5.58
N TYR A 541 3.20 14.85 -4.45
CA TYR A 541 3.32 13.43 -4.14
C TYR A 541 1.95 12.76 -4.27
N GLU A 542 1.90 11.71 -5.09
CA GLU A 542 0.74 10.84 -5.30
C GLU A 542 -0.59 11.54 -5.63
N ALA A 543 -0.54 12.75 -6.12
CA ALA A 543 -1.69 13.48 -6.58
C ALA A 543 -1.29 14.59 -7.55
N LEU A 544 -2.27 15.30 -8.05
CA LEU A 544 -2.09 16.42 -8.97
C LEU A 544 -2.65 17.70 -8.34
N SER A 545 -2.34 18.83 -8.96
CA SER A 545 -2.85 20.12 -8.53
C SER A 545 -4.38 20.14 -8.41
N ALA A 546 -5.09 19.50 -9.36
CA ALA A 546 -6.54 19.40 -9.33
C ALA A 546 -7.07 18.74 -8.04
N GLU A 547 -6.40 17.71 -7.55
CA GLU A 547 -6.76 16.97 -6.34
C GLU A 547 -6.38 17.74 -5.07
N TYR A 548 -5.12 18.17 -4.95
CA TYR A 548 -4.65 18.91 -3.78
C TYR A 548 -5.33 20.28 -3.60
N SER A 549 -5.83 20.88 -4.66
CA SER A 549 -6.64 22.10 -4.58
C SER A 549 -7.99 21.91 -3.88
N LEU A 550 -8.36 20.66 -3.56
CA LEU A 550 -9.56 20.30 -2.79
C LEU A 550 -9.21 19.69 -1.42
N SER A 551 -7.93 19.49 -1.09
CA SER A 551 -7.48 18.83 0.14
C SER A 551 -7.11 19.85 1.23
N ILE A 552 -8.07 20.66 1.66
CA ILE A 552 -7.90 21.70 2.70
C ILE A 552 -8.89 21.46 3.85
N PRO A 553 -8.71 20.41 4.66
CA PRO A 553 -9.73 19.95 5.61
C PRO A 553 -9.98 20.93 6.76
N HIS A 554 -9.04 21.80 7.10
CA HIS A 554 -9.15 22.78 8.18
C HIS A 554 -9.81 24.09 7.75
N ASP A 555 -9.96 24.33 6.45
CA ASP A 555 -10.47 25.59 5.93
C ASP A 555 -11.33 25.42 4.66
N VAL A 556 -12.22 24.43 4.70
CA VAL A 556 -13.18 24.21 3.58
C VAL A 556 -14.06 25.43 3.33
N PRO A 557 -14.56 26.19 4.35
CA PRO A 557 -15.30 27.44 4.10
C PRO A 557 -14.48 28.47 3.30
N GLY A 558 -13.21 28.72 3.67
CA GLY A 558 -12.33 29.62 2.94
C GLY A 558 -12.03 29.13 1.51
N LEU A 559 -11.92 27.80 1.31
CA LEU A 559 -11.80 27.23 -0.02
C LEU A 559 -13.05 27.47 -0.87
N VAL A 560 -14.24 27.31 -0.29
CA VAL A 560 -15.53 27.60 -0.98
C VAL A 560 -15.60 29.06 -1.41
N GLU A 561 -15.20 29.99 -0.55
CA GLU A 561 -15.14 31.42 -0.88
C GLU A 561 -14.18 31.72 -2.03
N LEU A 562 -12.97 31.18 -1.97
CA LEU A 562 -11.96 31.35 -3.03
C LEU A 562 -12.38 30.76 -4.38
N CYS A 563 -13.24 29.75 -4.37
CA CYS A 563 -13.83 29.17 -5.58
C CYS A 563 -15.06 29.95 -6.11
N GLY A 564 -15.48 31.06 -5.45
CA GLY A 564 -16.60 31.88 -5.87
C GLY A 564 -17.93 31.59 -5.18
N GLY A 565 -17.91 30.91 -4.04
CA GLY A 565 -19.07 30.59 -3.22
C GLY A 565 -19.69 29.22 -3.52
N LYS A 566 -20.79 28.93 -2.83
CA LYS A 566 -21.40 27.58 -2.79
C LYS A 566 -21.75 27.02 -4.19
N GLU A 567 -22.42 27.80 -5.02
CA GLU A 567 -22.87 27.35 -6.35
C GLU A 567 -21.68 27.07 -7.27
N ALA A 568 -20.69 27.97 -7.27
CA ALA A 568 -19.47 27.80 -8.04
C ALA A 568 -18.67 26.57 -7.56
N PHE A 569 -18.66 26.32 -6.25
CA PHE A 569 -17.98 25.17 -5.67
C PHE A 569 -18.70 23.85 -6.02
N ILE A 570 -20.02 23.81 -6.01
CA ILE A 570 -20.79 22.65 -6.49
C ILE A 570 -20.44 22.37 -7.95
N LYS A 571 -20.47 23.39 -8.81
CA LYS A 571 -20.09 23.26 -10.23
C LYS A 571 -18.65 22.75 -10.38
N ARG A 572 -17.71 23.27 -9.57
CA ARG A 572 -16.32 22.81 -9.53
C ARG A 572 -16.23 21.32 -9.21
N LEU A 573 -16.92 20.85 -8.16
CA LEU A 573 -16.92 19.44 -7.78
C LEU A 573 -17.54 18.57 -8.88
N HIS A 574 -18.65 18.98 -9.47
CA HIS A 574 -19.24 18.27 -10.61
C HIS A 574 -18.26 18.18 -11.77
N THR A 575 -17.61 19.27 -12.15
CA THR A 575 -16.61 19.30 -13.24
C THR A 575 -15.42 18.41 -12.92
N PHE A 576 -14.94 18.43 -11.66
CA PHE A 576 -13.84 17.61 -11.19
C PHE A 576 -14.13 16.11 -11.35
N PHE A 577 -15.31 15.67 -10.92
CA PHE A 577 -15.71 14.28 -11.07
C PHE A 577 -16.00 13.91 -12.54
N ALA A 578 -16.71 14.75 -13.29
CA ALA A 578 -17.04 14.55 -14.70
C ALA A 578 -15.80 14.37 -15.58
N ASN A 579 -14.77 15.18 -15.30
CA ASN A 579 -13.50 15.10 -16.03
C ASN A 579 -12.55 14.04 -15.47
N LYS A 580 -13.02 13.20 -14.54
CA LYS A 580 -12.29 12.05 -14.00
C LYS A 580 -10.97 12.44 -13.30
N HIS A 581 -10.98 13.58 -12.60
CA HIS A 581 -9.84 14.00 -11.79
C HIS A 581 -9.82 13.36 -10.41
N TYR A 582 -10.90 12.74 -9.98
CA TYR A 582 -10.96 12.01 -8.72
C TYR A 582 -10.16 10.71 -8.81
N ASN A 583 -9.20 10.54 -7.90
CA ASN A 583 -8.45 9.30 -7.77
C ASN A 583 -8.96 8.51 -6.55
N VAL A 584 -9.70 7.44 -6.82
CA VAL A 584 -10.24 6.57 -5.76
C VAL A 584 -9.14 5.72 -5.10
N ALA A 585 -8.02 5.54 -5.79
CA ALA A 585 -6.96 4.66 -5.39
C ALA A 585 -5.92 5.36 -4.49
N ASN A 586 -6.21 6.60 -4.04
CA ASN A 586 -5.24 7.37 -3.28
C ASN A 586 -5.88 8.30 -2.23
N GLU A 587 -5.22 8.43 -1.09
CA GLU A 587 -5.73 9.00 0.15
C GLU A 587 -5.98 10.51 0.13
N PRO A 588 -5.25 11.37 -0.60
CA PRO A 588 -5.56 12.80 -0.68
C PRO A 588 -7.00 13.09 -1.11
N SER A 589 -7.59 12.16 -1.87
CA SER A 589 -8.96 12.28 -2.37
C SER A 589 -10.05 11.75 -1.41
N PHE A 590 -9.70 11.17 -0.26
CA PHE A 590 -10.66 10.51 0.65
C PHE A 590 -11.79 11.41 1.11
N MET A 591 -11.50 12.67 1.42
CA MET A 591 -12.53 13.63 1.88
C MET A 591 -13.27 14.30 0.71
N THR A 592 -12.73 14.31 -0.49
CA THR A 592 -13.28 15.06 -1.64
C THR A 592 -14.76 14.78 -1.89
N PRO A 593 -15.26 13.53 -1.84
CA PRO A 593 -16.71 13.26 -2.02
C PRO A 593 -17.61 13.90 -0.96
N TYR A 594 -17.04 14.23 0.21
CA TYR A 594 -17.76 14.84 1.31
C TYR A 594 -17.77 16.37 1.29
N LEU A 595 -17.04 17.02 0.40
CA LEU A 595 -16.96 18.49 0.34
C LEU A 595 -18.30 19.15 0.07
N TYR A 596 -19.26 18.45 -0.53
CA TYR A 596 -20.63 18.93 -0.69
C TYR A 596 -21.35 19.24 0.64
N HIS A 597 -20.89 18.73 1.78
CA HIS A 597 -21.45 19.02 3.11
C HIS A 597 -21.37 20.50 3.46
N TRP A 598 -20.29 21.19 3.06
CA TRP A 598 -20.09 22.62 3.34
C TRP A 598 -20.89 23.55 2.43
N VAL A 599 -21.48 22.99 1.38
CA VAL A 599 -22.36 23.73 0.46
C VAL A 599 -23.81 23.27 0.54
N ASP A 600 -24.20 22.69 1.67
CA ASP A 600 -25.56 22.24 2.01
C ASP A 600 -26.13 21.15 1.09
N ARG A 601 -25.27 20.35 0.45
CA ARG A 601 -25.66 19.25 -0.44
C ARG A 601 -25.10 17.89 0.01
N PRO A 602 -25.37 17.44 1.26
CA PRO A 602 -24.94 16.12 1.72
C PRO A 602 -25.53 14.96 0.90
N ASP A 603 -26.67 15.17 0.25
CA ASP A 603 -27.28 14.26 -0.71
C ASP A 603 -26.32 13.90 -1.87
N LEU A 604 -25.61 14.90 -2.42
CA LEU A 604 -24.61 14.68 -3.48
C LEU A 604 -23.39 13.91 -2.95
N SER A 605 -22.95 14.16 -1.71
CA SER A 605 -21.92 13.37 -1.07
C SER A 605 -22.32 11.89 -1.00
N VAL A 606 -23.54 11.61 -0.52
CA VAL A 606 -24.06 10.25 -0.37
C VAL A 606 -24.15 9.55 -1.71
N ALA A 607 -24.68 10.24 -2.73
CA ALA A 607 -24.76 9.68 -4.09
C ALA A 607 -23.37 9.30 -4.61
N ARG A 608 -22.39 10.18 -4.46
CA ARG A 608 -21.02 9.98 -4.91
C ARG A 608 -20.33 8.83 -4.17
N ILE A 609 -20.48 8.76 -2.86
CA ILE A 609 -19.91 7.69 -2.04
C ILE A 609 -20.49 6.33 -2.39
N ARG A 610 -21.80 6.24 -2.55
CA ARG A 610 -22.42 4.97 -2.96
C ARG A 610 -21.90 4.49 -4.30
N GLN A 611 -21.75 5.39 -5.26
CA GLN A 611 -21.15 5.08 -6.55
C GLN A 611 -19.71 4.60 -6.39
N ILE A 612 -18.86 5.34 -5.64
CA ILE A 612 -17.48 4.97 -5.39
C ILE A 612 -17.38 3.55 -4.81
N VAL A 613 -18.15 3.26 -3.77
CA VAL A 613 -18.11 1.95 -3.11
C VAL A 613 -18.61 0.84 -4.03
N ASN A 614 -19.72 1.06 -4.74
CA ASN A 614 -20.30 0.04 -5.63
C ASN A 614 -19.37 -0.30 -6.79
N ASP A 615 -18.70 0.69 -7.36
CA ASP A 615 -17.88 0.51 -8.56
C ASP A 615 -16.49 -0.05 -8.22
N ASN A 616 -16.01 0.15 -6.98
CA ASN A 616 -14.59 0.01 -6.67
C ASN A 616 -14.25 -0.96 -5.56
N TYR A 617 -15.20 -1.28 -4.69
CA TYR A 617 -14.97 -2.18 -3.56
C TYR A 617 -15.80 -3.45 -3.68
N ASN A 618 -15.19 -4.58 -3.38
CA ASN A 618 -15.88 -5.86 -3.36
C ASN A 618 -15.19 -6.85 -2.42
N ASP A 619 -15.80 -8.03 -2.23
CA ASP A 619 -15.31 -9.08 -1.33
C ASP A 619 -14.42 -10.13 -2.02
N THR A 620 -13.68 -9.73 -3.04
CA THR A 620 -12.73 -10.61 -3.75
C THR A 620 -11.28 -10.22 -3.43
N PRO A 621 -10.28 -11.03 -3.78
CA PRO A 621 -8.88 -10.65 -3.65
C PRO A 621 -8.50 -9.33 -4.35
N LEU A 622 -9.30 -8.87 -5.30
CA LEU A 622 -9.20 -7.61 -6.02
C LEU A 622 -10.05 -6.49 -5.39
N GLY A 623 -10.55 -6.68 -4.20
CA GLY A 623 -11.62 -5.89 -3.61
C GLY A 623 -11.24 -4.48 -3.16
N LEU A 624 -9.99 -4.05 -3.29
CA LEU A 624 -9.55 -2.69 -2.99
C LEU A 624 -9.07 -1.96 -4.26
N PRO A 625 -9.45 -0.68 -4.42
CA PRO A 625 -9.13 0.08 -5.64
C PRO A 625 -7.68 0.56 -5.70
N GLY A 626 -7.02 0.71 -4.58
CA GLY A 626 -5.65 1.18 -4.41
C GLY A 626 -4.88 0.35 -3.41
N ASN A 627 -3.66 0.80 -3.13
CA ASN A 627 -2.89 0.26 -2.03
C ASN A 627 -3.67 0.46 -0.73
N ASP A 628 -3.66 -0.55 0.15
CA ASP A 628 -4.43 -0.46 1.40
C ASP A 628 -3.82 0.52 2.41
N ASP A 629 -2.54 0.84 2.25
CA ASP A 629 -1.75 1.76 3.07
C ASP A 629 -2.00 1.59 4.56
N SER A 630 -1.64 0.38 5.04
CA SER A 630 -1.83 -0.02 6.44
C SER A 630 -3.27 0.11 6.93
N GLY A 631 -4.23 -0.23 6.08
CA GLY A 631 -5.65 -0.21 6.41
C GLY A 631 -6.36 1.13 6.14
N ALA A 632 -5.71 2.12 5.54
CA ALA A 632 -6.34 3.41 5.25
C ALA A 632 -7.48 3.26 4.25
N MET A 633 -7.26 2.54 3.15
CA MET A 633 -8.29 2.25 2.16
C MET A 633 -9.44 1.41 2.74
N SER A 634 -9.10 0.41 3.56
CA SER A 634 -10.05 -0.45 4.23
C SER A 634 -10.89 0.28 5.28
N SER A 635 -10.28 1.12 6.10
CA SER A 635 -11.00 1.91 7.12
C SER A 635 -11.87 3.01 6.51
N TRP A 636 -11.46 3.57 5.36
CA TRP A 636 -12.32 4.45 4.58
C TRP A 636 -13.62 3.74 4.18
N LEU A 637 -13.52 2.50 3.68
CA LEU A 637 -14.69 1.68 3.38
C LEU A 637 -15.55 1.42 4.63
N VAL A 638 -14.95 1.07 5.76
CA VAL A 638 -15.66 0.82 7.02
C VAL A 638 -16.47 2.04 7.43
N PHE A 639 -15.87 3.22 7.46
CA PHE A 639 -16.58 4.46 7.78
C PHE A 639 -17.72 4.76 6.80
N ASN A 640 -17.48 4.59 5.51
CA ASN A 640 -18.52 4.81 4.52
C ASN A 640 -19.68 3.80 4.63
N MET A 641 -19.39 2.55 4.99
CA MET A 641 -20.44 1.56 5.28
C MET A 641 -21.24 1.95 6.53
N MET A 642 -20.62 2.60 7.51
CA MET A 642 -21.29 3.17 8.68
C MET A 642 -22.06 4.48 8.40
N GLY A 643 -21.83 5.10 7.24
CA GLY A 643 -22.42 6.40 6.88
C GLY A 643 -21.78 7.57 7.63
N LEU A 644 -20.53 7.47 8.00
CA LEU A 644 -19.75 8.48 8.70
C LEU A 644 -18.41 8.71 7.98
N TYR A 645 -17.83 9.90 8.17
CA TYR A 645 -16.46 10.16 7.76
C TYR A 645 -15.78 11.07 8.81
N PRO A 646 -14.66 10.65 9.42
CA PRO A 646 -13.95 11.48 10.39
C PRO A 646 -13.15 12.56 9.68
N VAL A 647 -13.20 13.79 10.18
CA VAL A 647 -12.22 14.81 9.81
C VAL A 647 -11.12 14.78 10.86
N ALA A 648 -10.10 13.98 10.59
CA ALA A 648 -9.03 13.72 11.55
C ALA A 648 -8.32 15.01 12.00
N GLY A 649 -7.93 15.10 13.25
CA GLY A 649 -7.42 16.33 13.87
C GLY A 649 -8.51 17.25 14.41
N GLN A 650 -9.78 16.92 14.16
CA GLN A 650 -10.95 17.69 14.56
C GLN A 650 -11.96 16.83 15.31
N ASN A 651 -12.70 17.45 16.22
CA ASN A 651 -13.86 16.80 16.87
C ASN A 651 -15.07 16.81 15.92
N LEU A 652 -14.91 16.18 14.75
CA LEU A 652 -15.89 16.29 13.67
C LEU A 652 -16.01 15.00 12.86
N TYR A 653 -17.26 14.54 12.71
CA TYR A 653 -17.64 13.48 11.77
C TYR A 653 -18.68 14.01 10.79
N LEU A 654 -18.47 13.76 9.52
CA LEU A 654 -19.43 14.09 8.45
C LEU A 654 -20.47 12.99 8.35
N VAL A 655 -21.73 13.35 8.28
CA VAL A 655 -22.85 12.42 8.29
C VAL A 655 -23.32 12.14 6.87
N GLY A 656 -23.08 10.92 6.43
CA GLY A 656 -23.59 10.37 5.17
C GLY A 656 -24.87 9.55 5.35
N SER A 657 -25.02 8.52 4.53
CA SER A 657 -26.06 7.49 4.64
C SER A 657 -25.40 6.11 4.78
N PRO A 658 -25.66 5.35 5.85
CA PRO A 658 -25.09 4.02 6.00
C PRO A 658 -25.39 3.12 4.81
N LEU A 659 -24.39 2.36 4.36
CA LEU A 659 -24.60 1.35 3.30
C LEU A 659 -25.21 0.05 3.87
N ILE A 660 -25.14 -0.12 5.18
CA ILE A 660 -25.74 -1.22 5.95
C ILE A 660 -27.00 -0.71 6.67
N PRO A 661 -28.02 -1.57 6.90
CA PRO A 661 -29.28 -1.12 7.49
C PRO A 661 -29.17 -0.69 8.96
N GLU A 662 -28.32 -1.38 9.72
CA GLU A 662 -28.17 -1.14 11.16
C GLU A 662 -26.80 -1.63 11.63
N TYR A 663 -26.25 -0.96 12.65
CA TYR A 663 -25.08 -1.44 13.39
C TYR A 663 -25.09 -0.96 14.84
N THR A 664 -24.36 -1.68 15.70
CA THR A 664 -24.14 -1.31 17.11
C THR A 664 -22.65 -1.24 17.40
N ILE A 665 -22.20 -0.11 17.97
CA ILE A 665 -20.83 0.06 18.47
C ILE A 665 -20.83 -0.20 19.98
N HIS A 666 -19.99 -1.11 20.42
CA HIS A 666 -19.69 -1.36 21.84
C HIS A 666 -18.50 -0.49 22.24
N LEU A 667 -18.80 0.62 22.89
CA LEU A 667 -17.84 1.65 23.27
C LEU A 667 -16.97 1.22 24.47
N GLU A 668 -15.75 1.77 24.56
CA GLU A 668 -14.83 1.46 25.65
C GLU A 668 -15.35 1.88 27.04
N ASN A 669 -16.20 2.89 27.10
CA ASN A 669 -16.87 3.33 28.34
C ASN A 669 -18.04 2.41 28.78
N GLY A 670 -18.22 1.25 28.15
CA GLY A 670 -19.25 0.27 28.42
C GLY A 670 -20.63 0.58 27.84
N LYS A 671 -20.79 1.74 27.20
CA LYS A 671 -22.05 2.11 26.54
C LYS A 671 -22.17 1.46 25.17
N LYS A 672 -23.35 1.51 24.59
CA LYS A 672 -23.62 1.05 23.22
C LYS A 672 -24.25 2.18 22.41
N LEU A 673 -23.76 2.37 21.20
CA LEU A 673 -24.39 3.22 20.21
C LEU A 673 -25.03 2.35 19.13
N GLN A 674 -26.37 2.35 19.08
CA GLN A 674 -27.12 1.74 17.97
C GLN A 674 -27.33 2.77 16.88
N VAL A 675 -26.97 2.47 15.66
CA VAL A 675 -27.21 3.33 14.49
C VAL A 675 -28.15 2.60 13.53
N VAL A 676 -29.20 3.26 13.14
CA VAL A 676 -30.22 2.73 12.23
C VAL A 676 -30.37 3.65 11.03
N ARG A 677 -30.39 3.09 9.84
CA ARG A 677 -30.71 3.80 8.61
C ARG A 677 -32.22 3.83 8.43
N ASP A 678 -32.78 5.04 8.34
CA ASP A 678 -34.21 5.23 8.06
C ASP A 678 -34.43 5.60 6.60
N GLU A 679 -34.98 4.69 5.81
CA GLU A 679 -35.26 4.90 4.37
C GLU A 679 -36.32 5.99 4.11
N LYS A 680 -37.08 6.39 5.11
CA LYS A 680 -38.07 7.47 5.00
C LYS A 680 -37.44 8.85 5.26
N MET A 681 -36.36 8.92 5.99
CA MET A 681 -35.63 10.14 6.28
C MET A 681 -34.84 10.57 5.07
N LYS A 682 -35.21 11.71 4.47
CA LYS A 682 -34.58 12.21 3.22
C LYS A 682 -33.81 13.51 3.43
N SER A 683 -33.73 14.00 4.64
CA SER A 683 -33.05 15.23 5.02
C SER A 683 -32.00 14.94 6.09
N TRP A 684 -30.97 15.76 6.10
CA TRP A 684 -29.89 15.73 7.10
C TRP A 684 -30.15 16.85 8.10
N ASP A 685 -30.87 16.58 9.17
CA ASP A 685 -31.03 17.52 10.28
C ASP A 685 -29.68 17.82 10.95
N ARG A 686 -28.75 16.83 10.90
CA ARG A 686 -27.39 16.96 11.37
C ARG A 686 -26.42 16.50 10.28
N LYS A 687 -25.68 17.43 9.69
CA LYS A 687 -24.62 17.14 8.71
C LYS A 687 -23.31 16.77 9.39
N PHE A 688 -23.15 17.15 10.66
CA PHE A 688 -21.95 17.05 11.45
C PHE A 688 -22.25 16.49 12.84
N LEU A 689 -21.37 15.59 13.34
CA LEU A 689 -21.43 15.03 14.68
C LEU A 689 -20.09 15.24 15.38
N THR A 690 -20.10 15.35 16.71
CA THR A 690 -18.91 15.33 17.53
C THR A 690 -18.62 13.92 18.08
N HIS A 691 -17.41 13.69 18.54
CA HIS A 691 -17.02 12.42 19.13
C HIS A 691 -17.86 12.07 20.38
N GLU A 692 -18.15 13.07 21.22
CA GLU A 692 -18.98 12.89 22.42
C GLU A 692 -20.39 12.41 22.06
N LEU A 693 -20.97 12.90 20.96
CA LEU A 693 -22.29 12.45 20.52
C LEU A 693 -22.28 10.95 20.13
N LEU A 694 -21.19 10.47 19.56
CA LEU A 694 -21.02 9.05 19.24
C LEU A 694 -20.74 8.22 20.50
N THR A 695 -19.89 8.71 21.41
CA THR A 695 -19.44 7.96 22.60
C THR A 695 -20.41 8.06 23.78
N ASN A 696 -21.40 8.94 23.73
CA ASN A 696 -22.47 8.95 24.72
C ASN A 696 -23.40 7.74 24.65
N GLY A 697 -23.35 6.99 23.55
CA GLY A 697 -24.20 5.82 23.36
C GLY A 697 -25.65 6.20 23.01
N GLY A 698 -26.55 5.23 23.11
CA GLY A 698 -27.97 5.41 22.79
C GLY A 698 -28.32 5.01 21.36
N LYS A 699 -29.28 5.69 20.76
CA LYS A 699 -29.73 5.41 19.40
C LYS A 699 -29.56 6.63 18.50
N LEU A 700 -28.93 6.42 17.36
CA LEU A 700 -28.79 7.41 16.30
C LEU A 700 -29.54 6.91 15.06
N VAL A 701 -30.36 7.77 14.48
CA VAL A 701 -31.05 7.50 13.23
C VAL A 701 -30.42 8.35 12.15
N LEU A 702 -29.98 7.72 11.07
CA LEU A 702 -29.33 8.38 9.94
C LEU A 702 -30.21 8.27 8.69
N PRO A 703 -30.12 9.25 7.78
CA PRO A 703 -30.94 9.25 6.57
C PRO A 703 -30.65 8.05 5.67
N GLY A 704 -31.72 7.52 5.09
CA GLY A 704 -31.67 6.62 3.97
C GLY A 704 -31.34 7.35 2.66
N PHE A 705 -30.97 6.57 1.65
CA PHE A 705 -30.69 7.10 0.34
C PHE A 705 -31.98 7.49 -0.40
N SER A 706 -32.09 8.71 -0.89
CA SER A 706 -33.10 9.10 -1.89
C SER A 706 -32.49 9.07 -3.30
N ALA A 707 -33.34 8.87 -4.29
CA ALA A 707 -32.97 8.70 -5.69
C ALA A 707 -31.83 9.66 -6.16
N VAL A 708 -30.94 9.15 -6.92
CA VAL A 708 -29.78 9.80 -7.48
C VAL A 708 -30.19 10.99 -8.32
N ASP A 709 -29.51 12.12 -8.14
CA ASP A 709 -29.49 13.18 -9.15
C ASP A 709 -28.85 12.58 -10.42
N SER A 710 -29.59 12.58 -11.52
CA SER A 710 -29.18 11.98 -12.79
C SER A 710 -27.85 12.55 -13.34
N THR A 711 -27.44 13.73 -12.87
CA THR A 711 -26.14 14.33 -13.21
C THR A 711 -24.97 13.63 -12.54
N VAL A 712 -25.20 12.91 -11.43
CA VAL A 712 -24.12 12.14 -10.74
C VAL A 712 -23.89 10.77 -11.39
N ASP A 713 -24.92 10.16 -12.02
CA ASP A 713 -24.84 8.80 -12.54
C ASP A 713 -23.96 8.66 -13.80
N ASN A 714 -23.90 9.68 -14.65
CA ASN A 714 -23.18 9.59 -15.92
C ASN A 714 -21.69 9.95 -15.83
N ASP A 715 -21.30 10.62 -14.74
CA ASP A 715 -19.97 11.25 -14.69
C ASP A 715 -18.87 10.39 -14.08
N ALA A 716 -19.20 9.27 -13.50
CA ALA A 716 -18.28 8.63 -12.62
C ALA A 716 -18.01 7.14 -12.89
N LYS A 717 -17.89 6.72 -14.12
CA LYS A 717 -16.98 5.60 -14.38
C LYS A 717 -15.57 6.10 -14.04
N MET A 718 -15.27 6.04 -12.77
CA MET A 718 -13.98 6.44 -12.25
C MET A 718 -12.89 5.62 -12.91
N LEU A 719 -11.75 6.26 -13.11
CA LEU A 719 -10.53 5.65 -13.59
C LEU A 719 -10.00 4.64 -12.58
N ILE A 720 -10.69 3.50 -12.48
CA ILE A 720 -10.08 2.37 -11.83
C ILE A 720 -9.43 1.52 -12.89
N PRO A 721 -8.27 1.01 -12.55
CA PRO A 721 -7.74 -0.12 -13.26
C PRO A 721 -8.84 -1.15 -13.44
N ASN A 722 -9.07 -1.59 -14.65
CA ASN A 722 -9.91 -2.75 -14.86
C ASN A 722 -9.18 -3.95 -14.24
N GLN A 723 -9.48 -4.18 -12.96
CA GLN A 723 -8.85 -5.24 -12.18
C GLN A 723 -9.27 -6.64 -12.68
N LYS A 724 -10.24 -6.71 -13.61
CA LYS A 724 -10.66 -7.96 -14.24
C LYS A 724 -9.66 -8.48 -15.26
N GLU A 725 -8.80 -7.62 -15.81
CA GLU A 725 -7.77 -8.02 -16.76
C GLU A 725 -6.45 -8.37 -16.06
N ARG A 726 -6.54 -9.27 -15.10
CA ARG A 726 -5.36 -9.86 -14.49
C ARG A 726 -4.99 -11.10 -15.23
N PHE A 727 -3.71 -11.15 -15.59
CA PHE A 727 -3.13 -12.29 -16.30
C PHE A 727 -4.05 -12.76 -17.42
N PRO A 728 -3.91 -12.24 -18.64
CA PRO A 728 -4.57 -12.88 -19.74
C PRO A 728 -4.24 -14.38 -19.60
N ARG A 729 -5.25 -15.21 -19.67
CA ARG A 729 -5.03 -16.65 -19.86
C ARG A 729 -4.30 -16.77 -21.17
N CYS A 730 -2.99 -16.85 -21.06
CA CYS A 730 -2.02 -16.61 -22.12
C CYS A 730 -2.06 -17.67 -23.23
N GLU A 731 -2.92 -18.69 -23.12
CA GLU A 731 -2.79 -19.87 -23.97
C GLU A 731 -3.30 -19.70 -25.40
N GLN A 732 -4.32 -18.86 -25.61
CA GLN A 732 -4.87 -18.69 -26.98
C GLN A 732 -4.30 -17.47 -27.72
N ASP A 733 -3.95 -16.39 -27.02
CA ASP A 733 -3.48 -15.17 -27.65
C ASP A 733 -1.98 -15.16 -27.91
N VAL A 734 -1.19 -15.90 -27.16
CA VAL A 734 0.26 -16.00 -27.35
C VAL A 734 0.61 -16.62 -28.70
N ASP A 735 -0.13 -17.59 -29.15
CA ASP A 735 0.13 -18.22 -30.45
C ASP A 735 -0.06 -17.25 -31.63
N ASN A 736 -0.99 -16.31 -31.51
CA ASN A 736 -1.18 -15.26 -32.50
C ASN A 736 -0.10 -14.17 -32.43
N LEU A 737 0.32 -13.80 -31.20
CA LEU A 737 1.41 -12.84 -30.95
C LEU A 737 2.80 -13.40 -31.30
N LEU A 738 2.96 -14.71 -31.32
CA LEU A 738 4.21 -15.38 -31.71
C LEU A 738 4.39 -15.53 -33.23
N LYS A 739 3.35 -15.21 -34.03
CA LYS A 739 3.49 -15.22 -35.49
C LYS A 739 4.44 -14.08 -35.89
N SER A 740 5.32 -14.38 -36.84
CA SER A 740 6.22 -13.37 -37.36
C SER A 740 5.44 -12.21 -38.00
N ILE A 741 5.90 -10.98 -37.78
CA ILE A 741 5.38 -9.81 -38.45
C ILE A 741 5.55 -10.03 -39.95
N PRO A 742 4.49 -9.99 -40.78
CA PRO A 742 4.61 -10.24 -42.20
C PRO A 742 5.50 -9.18 -42.85
N SER A 743 6.24 -9.56 -43.85
CA SER A 743 7.03 -8.63 -44.69
C SER A 743 6.17 -7.69 -45.50
N GLN A 744 4.89 -8.01 -45.68
CA GLN A 744 3.87 -7.15 -46.32
C GLN A 744 2.60 -7.20 -45.47
N GLY A 745 1.95 -6.06 -45.29
CA GLY A 745 0.78 -5.90 -44.41
C GLY A 745 1.13 -5.38 -43.01
N ILE A 746 0.11 -4.97 -42.28
CA ILE A 746 0.23 -4.43 -40.91
C ILE A 746 -0.40 -5.42 -39.97
N SER A 747 0.37 -5.89 -38.97
CA SER A 747 -0.17 -6.63 -37.83
C SER A 747 -0.73 -5.66 -36.83
N HIS A 748 -1.98 -5.80 -36.47
CA HIS A 748 -2.65 -4.94 -35.50
C HIS A 748 -2.73 -5.65 -34.12
N PHE A 749 -2.40 -4.92 -33.07
CA PHE A 749 -2.47 -5.34 -31.69
C PHE A 749 -3.25 -4.35 -30.88
N VAL A 750 -3.80 -4.78 -29.76
CA VAL A 750 -4.38 -3.89 -28.77
C VAL A 750 -3.46 -3.83 -27.57
N LEU A 751 -2.99 -2.65 -27.23
CA LEU A 751 -2.22 -2.37 -26.03
C LEU A 751 -3.16 -1.78 -24.99
N ASN A 752 -3.44 -2.54 -23.93
CA ASN A 752 -4.14 -2.02 -22.78
C ASN A 752 -3.14 -1.39 -21.81
N ARG A 753 -3.23 -0.09 -21.63
CA ARG A 753 -2.39 0.69 -20.72
C ARG A 753 -3.23 1.67 -19.94
N GLN A 754 -3.16 1.65 -18.61
CA GLN A 754 -3.83 2.61 -17.75
C GLN A 754 -5.30 2.85 -18.19
N TYR A 755 -6.05 1.77 -18.39
CA TYR A 755 -7.50 1.78 -18.71
C TYR A 755 -7.86 2.26 -20.14
N ARG A 756 -6.90 2.45 -21.02
CA ARG A 756 -7.13 2.78 -22.42
C ARG A 756 -6.61 1.67 -23.31
N ASN A 757 -7.41 1.28 -24.26
CA ASN A 757 -6.96 0.44 -25.36
C ASN A 757 -6.28 1.33 -26.40
N TRP A 758 -5.04 0.98 -26.74
CA TRP A 758 -4.28 1.62 -27.77
C TRP A 758 -4.13 0.65 -28.93
N GLU A 759 -4.42 1.10 -30.13
CA GLU A 759 -4.14 0.32 -31.32
C GLU A 759 -2.66 0.39 -31.65
N LEU A 760 -2.04 -0.77 -31.80
CA LEU A 760 -0.66 -0.92 -32.20
C LEU A 760 -0.61 -1.62 -33.56
N GLY A 761 -0.06 -0.96 -34.55
CA GLY A 761 0.26 -1.56 -35.84
C GLY A 761 1.76 -1.81 -35.95
N ALA A 762 2.15 -2.97 -36.44
CA ALA A 762 3.56 -3.33 -36.64
C ALA A 762 3.78 -3.86 -38.07
N THR A 763 4.78 -3.32 -38.78
CA THR A 763 5.22 -3.76 -40.09
C THR A 763 6.68 -3.42 -40.32
N TYR A 764 7.30 -4.01 -41.34
CA TYR A 764 8.60 -3.57 -41.85
C TYR A 764 8.42 -2.57 -42.98
N LEU A 765 9.20 -1.47 -42.93
CA LEU A 765 9.15 -0.46 -43.99
C LEU A 765 9.65 -1.05 -45.31
N ASN A 766 8.91 -0.75 -46.39
CA ASN A 766 9.25 -1.10 -47.77
C ASN A 766 9.47 -2.60 -48.03
N GLY A 767 8.95 -3.47 -47.23
CA GLY A 767 9.13 -4.92 -47.39
C GLY A 767 10.56 -5.43 -47.10
N ASN A 768 11.50 -4.55 -46.79
CA ASN A 768 12.84 -4.87 -46.37
C ASN A 768 12.90 -4.93 -44.82
N ARG A 769 13.56 -5.93 -44.24
CA ARG A 769 13.68 -6.06 -42.78
C ARG A 769 14.68 -5.10 -42.15
N ASP A 770 14.89 -3.94 -42.74
CA ASP A 770 15.90 -2.97 -42.26
C ASP A 770 15.38 -2.06 -41.14
N THR A 771 14.09 -1.77 -41.16
CA THR A 771 13.46 -0.88 -40.16
C THR A 771 12.06 -1.36 -39.83
N LEU A 772 11.81 -1.64 -38.57
CA LEU A 772 10.53 -1.98 -38.03
C LEU A 772 9.72 -0.69 -37.81
N TYR A 773 8.53 -0.64 -38.36
CA TYR A 773 7.56 0.44 -38.18
C TYR A 773 6.52 0.03 -37.15
N LEU A 774 6.44 0.75 -36.04
CA LEU A 774 5.44 0.56 -35.02
C LEU A 774 4.59 1.83 -34.93
N LYS A 775 3.30 1.70 -35.19
CA LYS A 775 2.34 2.77 -35.02
C LYS A 775 1.50 2.50 -33.77
N CYS A 776 1.57 3.37 -32.77
CA CYS A 776 0.75 3.29 -31.57
C CYS A 776 -0.11 4.55 -31.48
N ASN A 777 -1.40 4.42 -31.73
CA ASN A 777 -2.32 5.54 -31.92
C ASN A 777 -1.81 6.53 -32.99
N GLN A 778 -1.50 7.77 -32.56
CA GLN A 778 -0.96 8.82 -33.43
C GLN A 778 0.56 8.83 -33.54
N SER A 779 1.24 8.02 -32.74
CA SER A 779 2.70 7.99 -32.63
C SER A 779 3.28 6.87 -33.48
N VAL A 780 4.40 7.14 -34.12
CA VAL A 780 5.12 6.19 -34.98
C VAL A 780 6.53 6.04 -34.45
N TYR A 781 6.95 4.79 -34.22
CA TYR A 781 8.31 4.42 -33.85
C TYR A 781 8.98 3.70 -35.01
N LEU A 782 10.11 4.22 -35.43
CA LEU A 782 10.96 3.61 -36.45
C LEU A 782 12.15 2.96 -35.74
N VAL A 783 12.18 1.63 -35.69
CA VAL A 783 13.22 0.87 -35.02
C VAL A 783 14.11 0.21 -36.07
N PRO A 784 15.34 0.69 -36.28
CA PRO A 784 16.30 0.03 -37.19
C PRO A 784 16.59 -1.42 -36.73
N GLU A 785 16.79 -2.33 -37.66
CA GLU A 785 17.05 -3.75 -37.37
C GLU A 785 18.24 -3.93 -36.40
N ARG A 786 19.25 -3.08 -36.50
CA ARG A 786 20.37 -3.04 -35.56
C ARG A 786 19.89 -2.93 -34.09
N LEU A 787 18.85 -2.15 -33.81
CA LEU A 787 18.29 -2.02 -32.45
C LEU A 787 17.41 -3.22 -32.07
N VAL A 788 16.76 -3.83 -33.04
CA VAL A 788 16.07 -5.12 -32.82
C VAL A 788 17.06 -6.17 -32.38
N ASP A 789 18.30 -6.13 -32.89
CA ASP A 789 19.34 -7.08 -32.54
C ASP A 789 20.04 -6.74 -31.22
N GLU A 790 20.42 -5.48 -30.98
CA GLU A 790 21.44 -5.12 -29.99
C GLU A 790 21.02 -4.07 -28.97
N ALA A 791 19.79 -3.53 -28.99
CA ALA A 791 19.37 -2.53 -28.04
C ALA A 791 19.59 -3.00 -26.58
N THR A 792 19.95 -2.04 -25.72
CA THR A 792 20.20 -2.26 -24.31
C THR A 792 19.17 -1.58 -23.41
N GLY A 793 18.07 -1.14 -23.98
CA GLY A 793 16.99 -0.50 -23.22
C GLY A 793 15.74 -0.25 -24.04
N PHE A 794 14.69 0.15 -23.34
CA PHE A 794 13.47 0.64 -23.98
C PHE A 794 13.59 2.13 -24.27
N SER A 795 13.05 2.55 -25.40
CA SER A 795 12.84 3.96 -25.73
C SER A 795 11.43 4.35 -25.35
N TRP A 796 11.31 5.15 -24.30
CA TRP A 796 10.04 5.62 -23.76
C TRP A 796 9.80 7.10 -24.09
N ASP A 797 10.39 7.59 -25.18
CA ASP A 797 10.37 9.01 -25.47
C ASP A 797 8.97 9.56 -25.65
N SER A 798 8.73 10.66 -24.98
CA SER A 798 7.58 11.50 -25.27
C SER A 798 7.73 12.19 -26.63
N PRO A 799 6.62 12.41 -27.32
CA PRO A 799 6.64 13.21 -28.54
C PRO A 799 7.22 14.59 -28.27
N GLN A 800 8.24 14.97 -29.05
CA GLN A 800 8.54 16.36 -29.19
C GLN A 800 7.30 17.05 -29.78
N GLN A 801 6.89 18.16 -29.18
CA GLN A 801 5.72 18.91 -29.66
C GLN A 801 5.76 19.06 -31.20
N GLY A 802 4.74 18.55 -31.86
CA GLY A 802 4.57 18.66 -33.31
C GLY A 802 5.18 17.56 -34.18
N LYS A 803 5.81 16.52 -33.60
CA LYS A 803 6.31 15.36 -34.36
C LYS A 803 5.79 14.06 -33.75
N ASN A 804 4.95 13.37 -34.50
CA ASN A 804 4.42 12.05 -34.14
C ASN A 804 5.32 10.90 -34.60
N ILE A 805 6.57 11.16 -34.95
CA ILE A 805 7.50 10.17 -35.50
C ILE A 805 8.73 10.13 -34.60
N TYR A 806 9.00 8.96 -34.06
CA TYR A 806 10.18 8.67 -33.20
C TYR A 806 11.14 7.80 -33.99
N VAL A 807 12.33 8.30 -34.21
CA VAL A 807 13.42 7.47 -34.73
C VAL A 807 14.25 7.03 -33.55
N CYS A 808 14.23 5.75 -33.26
CA CYS A 808 15.06 5.14 -32.23
C CYS A 808 16.52 5.16 -32.71
N ASN A 809 17.22 6.30 -32.59
CA ASN A 809 18.59 6.44 -33.03
C ASN A 809 19.39 7.36 -32.10
N LYS A 810 20.61 6.93 -31.76
CA LYS A 810 21.56 7.59 -30.86
C LYS A 810 22.05 8.96 -31.34
N SER A 811 21.98 9.24 -32.63
CA SER A 811 22.59 10.42 -33.22
C SER A 811 21.85 11.73 -33.02
N GLN A 812 20.61 11.72 -32.56
CA GLN A 812 19.77 12.92 -32.47
C GLN A 812 19.60 13.51 -31.08
N ASN A 813 19.96 12.78 -30.00
CA ASN A 813 19.87 13.28 -28.65
C ASN A 813 21.07 12.84 -27.79
N LYS A 814 21.93 13.76 -27.43
CA LYS A 814 23.02 13.52 -26.48
C LYS A 814 22.42 13.19 -25.10
N GLY A 815 22.31 11.91 -24.75
CA GLY A 815 21.85 11.43 -23.47
C GLY A 815 20.70 10.39 -23.51
N MET A 816 20.09 10.18 -24.66
CA MET A 816 19.13 9.10 -24.86
C MET A 816 19.83 7.84 -25.38
N ARG A 817 19.43 6.71 -24.82
CA ARG A 817 19.94 5.42 -25.26
C ARG A 817 19.16 4.91 -26.44
N ASP A 818 19.86 4.21 -27.33
CA ASP A 818 19.23 3.43 -28.38
C ASP A 818 18.33 2.36 -27.75
N GLY A 819 17.04 2.40 -28.00
CA GLY A 819 16.05 1.54 -27.36
C GLY A 819 15.05 0.91 -28.30
N THR A 820 14.42 -0.14 -27.83
CA THR A 820 13.28 -0.79 -28.46
C THR A 820 11.96 -0.30 -27.83
N PHE A 821 10.84 -0.60 -28.46
CA PHE A 821 9.51 -0.27 -27.95
C PHE A 821 8.64 -1.53 -27.93
N LEU A 822 8.16 -1.91 -26.75
CA LEU A 822 7.31 -3.10 -26.50
C LEU A 822 7.97 -4.46 -26.77
N PHE A 823 9.25 -4.52 -27.01
CA PHE A 823 10.00 -5.78 -27.14
C PHE A 823 11.44 -5.57 -26.65
N ILE A 824 12.10 -6.64 -26.26
CA ILE A 824 13.55 -6.61 -25.93
C ILE A 824 14.36 -6.97 -27.18
N SER A 825 15.64 -6.62 -27.18
CA SER A 825 16.51 -7.00 -28.29
C SER A 825 16.74 -8.52 -28.30
N ARG A 826 17.08 -9.04 -29.49
CA ARG A 826 17.44 -10.47 -29.66
C ARG A 826 18.64 -10.84 -28.80
N LYS A 827 19.61 -9.97 -28.67
CA LYS A 827 20.78 -10.15 -27.81
C LYS A 827 20.40 -10.24 -26.33
N ALA A 828 19.48 -9.39 -25.88
CA ALA A 828 18.94 -9.45 -24.51
C ALA A 828 18.20 -10.77 -24.25
N LEU A 829 17.40 -11.24 -25.21
CA LEU A 829 16.75 -12.56 -25.10
C LEU A 829 17.79 -13.68 -25.04
N GLN A 830 18.83 -13.66 -25.85
CA GLN A 830 19.91 -14.66 -25.84
C GLN A 830 20.62 -14.69 -24.48
N GLN A 831 20.97 -13.51 -23.92
CA GLN A 831 21.54 -13.41 -22.58
C GLN A 831 20.62 -14.03 -21.54
N LEU A 832 19.33 -13.67 -21.55
CA LEU A 832 18.33 -14.22 -20.65
C LEU A 832 18.24 -15.73 -20.72
N LEU A 833 18.21 -16.28 -21.92
CA LEU A 833 18.10 -17.73 -22.13
C LEU A 833 19.38 -18.49 -21.70
N HIS A 834 20.54 -17.86 -21.77
CA HIS A 834 21.83 -18.46 -21.40
C HIS A 834 22.11 -18.36 -19.91
N SER A 835 21.93 -17.18 -19.30
CA SER A 835 22.33 -16.89 -17.92
C SER A 835 21.18 -16.73 -16.93
N GLY A 836 19.93 -16.74 -17.40
CA GLY A 836 18.76 -16.39 -16.58
C GLY A 836 18.64 -14.89 -16.26
N THR A 837 19.51 -14.06 -16.82
CA THR A 837 19.51 -12.60 -16.59
C THR A 837 19.84 -11.83 -17.84
N PHE A 838 19.43 -10.58 -17.92
CA PHE A 838 19.88 -9.60 -18.91
C PHE A 838 19.84 -8.20 -18.34
N ILE A 839 20.57 -7.27 -18.94
CA ILE A 839 20.59 -5.86 -18.54
C ILE A 839 19.85 -5.03 -19.58
N TYR A 840 18.84 -4.24 -19.12
CA TYR A 840 18.04 -3.38 -19.98
C TYR A 840 17.70 -2.10 -19.24
N ASN A 841 17.96 -0.92 -19.83
CA ASN A 841 17.89 0.39 -19.16
C ASN A 841 18.74 0.48 -17.88
N ASP A 842 19.92 -0.12 -17.86
CA ASP A 842 20.82 -0.26 -16.69
C ASP A 842 20.21 -1.02 -15.52
N MET A 843 19.09 -1.70 -15.72
CA MET A 843 18.47 -2.58 -14.75
C MET A 843 18.80 -4.03 -15.08
N THR A 844 19.12 -4.81 -14.07
CA THR A 844 19.23 -6.26 -14.23
C THR A 844 17.84 -6.87 -14.11
N TRP A 845 17.47 -7.64 -15.12
CA TRP A 845 16.24 -8.43 -15.16
C TRP A 845 16.58 -9.89 -14.94
N ARG A 846 15.90 -10.55 -14.00
CA ARG A 846 16.11 -11.96 -13.67
C ARG A 846 14.92 -12.80 -14.05
N GLN A 847 15.21 -13.97 -14.62
CA GLN A 847 14.18 -14.97 -14.90
C GLN A 847 13.55 -15.45 -13.60
N VAL A 848 12.24 -15.42 -13.57
CA VAL A 848 11.39 -15.86 -12.46
C VAL A 848 10.69 -17.16 -12.81
N LEU A 849 10.10 -17.19 -14.00
CA LEU A 849 9.34 -18.33 -14.51
C LEU A 849 9.60 -18.46 -16.01
N ARG A 850 9.55 -19.69 -16.52
CA ARG A 850 9.68 -19.96 -17.95
C ARG A 850 8.84 -21.18 -18.33
N ASP A 851 8.13 -21.05 -19.44
CA ASP A 851 7.47 -22.16 -20.12
C ASP A 851 8.02 -22.33 -21.55
N ALA A 852 7.35 -23.13 -22.39
CA ALA A 852 7.79 -23.38 -23.75
C ALA A 852 7.70 -22.15 -24.69
N LYS A 853 6.89 -21.15 -24.35
CA LYS A 853 6.54 -20.01 -25.21
C LYS A 853 6.93 -18.67 -24.63
N THR A 854 7.03 -18.58 -23.31
CA THR A 854 7.25 -17.31 -22.60
C THR A 854 8.25 -17.44 -21.46
N VAL A 855 8.80 -16.29 -21.06
CA VAL A 855 9.62 -16.15 -19.87
C VAL A 855 9.16 -14.93 -19.09
N VAL A 856 8.95 -15.09 -17.80
CA VAL A 856 8.66 -13.99 -16.88
C VAL A 856 9.97 -13.58 -16.22
N VAL A 857 10.24 -12.29 -16.24
CA VAL A 857 11.42 -11.67 -15.63
C VAL A 857 11.01 -10.61 -14.64
N ARG A 858 11.89 -10.33 -13.70
CA ARG A 858 11.71 -9.28 -12.70
C ARG A 858 12.91 -8.37 -12.68
N ALA A 859 12.66 -7.07 -12.61
CA ALA A 859 13.69 -6.06 -12.44
C ALA A 859 14.23 -6.06 -11.01
N ASP A 860 15.56 -5.96 -10.89
CA ASP A 860 16.24 -5.91 -9.60
C ASP A 860 15.95 -4.61 -8.83
N ILE A 861 15.71 -3.50 -9.53
CA ILE A 861 15.60 -2.17 -8.94
C ILE A 861 14.25 -1.91 -8.29
N ASP A 862 13.17 -2.24 -8.95
CA ASP A 862 11.83 -1.76 -8.59
C ASP A 862 10.80 -2.89 -8.48
N GLY A 863 11.23 -4.12 -8.75
CA GLY A 863 10.34 -5.27 -8.70
C GLY A 863 9.35 -5.37 -9.88
N THR A 864 9.44 -4.48 -10.87
CA THR A 864 8.65 -4.58 -12.11
C THR A 864 8.82 -5.96 -12.71
N THR A 865 7.72 -6.56 -13.14
CA THR A 865 7.71 -7.86 -13.81
C THR A 865 7.32 -7.71 -15.27
N MET A 866 7.94 -8.48 -16.14
CA MET A 866 7.57 -8.56 -17.56
C MET A 866 7.41 -10.00 -17.97
N CYS A 867 6.43 -10.27 -18.83
CA CYS A 867 6.34 -11.51 -19.57
C CYS A 867 6.85 -11.28 -21.00
N ILE A 868 7.83 -12.03 -21.40
CA ILE A 868 8.48 -11.88 -22.71
C ILE A 868 8.21 -13.12 -23.53
N SER A 869 7.83 -12.96 -24.79
CA SER A 869 7.67 -14.06 -25.72
C SER A 869 9.02 -14.65 -26.11
N LEU A 870 9.11 -15.96 -26.24
CA LEU A 870 10.32 -16.66 -26.74
C LEU A 870 10.42 -16.63 -28.27
N CYS A 871 9.81 -15.65 -28.92
CA CYS A 871 9.94 -15.43 -30.36
C CYS A 871 11.32 -14.85 -30.68
N HIS A 872 12.21 -15.64 -31.25
CA HIS A 872 13.58 -15.19 -31.59
C HIS A 872 13.62 -14.08 -32.65
N GLN A 873 12.59 -13.91 -33.44
CA GLN A 873 12.55 -12.84 -34.45
C GLN A 873 12.26 -11.50 -33.82
N LEU A 874 11.26 -11.44 -32.91
CA LEU A 874 10.88 -10.25 -32.17
C LEU A 874 10.34 -10.63 -30.80
N PRO A 875 11.16 -10.53 -29.75
CA PRO A 875 10.78 -10.89 -28.39
C PRO A 875 9.84 -9.86 -27.77
N TRP A 876 8.56 -9.99 -28.03
CA TRP A 876 7.53 -9.09 -27.51
C TRP A 876 7.45 -9.16 -25.99
N VAL A 877 7.29 -8.01 -25.36
CA VAL A 877 6.84 -7.93 -23.97
C VAL A 877 5.32 -8.01 -23.97
N LEU A 878 4.80 -9.14 -23.59
CA LEU A 878 3.36 -9.42 -23.62
C LEU A 878 2.59 -8.66 -22.56
N TRP A 879 3.22 -8.47 -21.41
CA TRP A 879 2.72 -7.61 -20.34
C TRP A 879 3.86 -7.12 -19.45
N MET A 880 3.65 -5.96 -18.85
CA MET A 880 4.48 -5.39 -17.79
C MET A 880 3.58 -5.08 -16.60
N LYS A 881 3.98 -5.50 -15.41
CA LYS A 881 3.18 -5.40 -14.19
C LYS A 881 4.06 -5.05 -13.00
N ASN A 882 3.40 -4.66 -11.90
CA ASN A 882 4.07 -4.28 -10.66
C ASN A 882 5.10 -3.15 -10.87
N ASN A 883 4.91 -2.34 -11.89
CA ASN A 883 5.72 -1.17 -12.07
C ASN A 883 5.34 -0.16 -11.00
N PRO A 884 6.26 0.33 -10.17
CA PRO A 884 5.96 1.28 -9.11
C PRO A 884 5.41 2.61 -9.65
N LEU A 885 5.48 2.80 -10.95
CA LEU A 885 4.94 3.97 -11.65
C LEU A 885 3.47 3.81 -12.07
N GLY A 886 2.84 2.67 -11.76
CA GLY A 886 1.53 2.36 -12.28
C GLY A 886 1.47 2.26 -13.81
N ILE A 887 2.60 2.08 -14.49
CA ILE A 887 2.67 1.90 -15.94
C ILE A 887 2.53 0.41 -16.27
N ASP A 888 1.47 -0.19 -15.78
CA ASP A 888 1.16 -1.56 -16.15
C ASP A 888 0.49 -1.58 -17.51
N TRP A 889 0.86 -2.53 -18.34
CA TRP A 889 0.23 -2.73 -19.63
C TRP A 889 0.20 -4.20 -20.05
N THR A 890 -0.71 -4.52 -20.93
CA THR A 890 -0.89 -5.85 -21.47
C THR A 890 -1.16 -5.74 -22.97
N LEU A 891 -0.46 -6.54 -23.75
CA LEU A 891 -0.71 -6.70 -25.18
C LEU A 891 -1.80 -7.74 -25.35
N THR A 892 -2.96 -7.33 -25.83
CA THR A 892 -4.15 -8.20 -25.97
C THR A 892 -4.48 -8.35 -27.45
N GLY A 893 -4.35 -9.55 -27.97
CA GLY A 893 -4.84 -10.00 -29.24
C GLY A 893 -4.32 -9.31 -30.51
N MET A 894 -4.36 -10.04 -31.62
CA MET A 894 -4.27 -9.46 -32.97
C MET A 894 -5.68 -9.13 -33.44
N LEU A 895 -5.90 -7.89 -33.92
CA LEU A 895 -7.10 -7.58 -34.66
C LEU A 895 -7.03 -8.31 -36.03
N PRO A 896 -8.09 -8.97 -36.48
CA PRO A 896 -8.10 -9.54 -37.81
C PRO A 896 -7.92 -8.42 -38.84
N ASP A 897 -7.20 -8.71 -39.93
CA ASP A 897 -6.96 -7.79 -41.04
C ASP A 897 -8.29 -7.24 -41.52
N GLY A 898 -8.48 -5.94 -41.42
CA GLY A 898 -9.53 -5.21 -42.14
C GLY A 898 -10.87 -5.07 -41.44
N LYS A 899 -10.97 -4.47 -40.28
CA LYS A 899 -12.16 -3.74 -39.79
C LYS A 899 -11.78 -2.51 -39.02
#